data_15814bd4238937c511f96dfc89cfb9e8
#
_entry.id   15814bd4238937c511f96dfc89cfb9e8
#
_cell.length_a   1.000
_cell.length_b   1.000
_cell.length_c   1.000
_cell.angle_alpha   90.00
_cell.angle_beta   90.00
_cell.angle_gamma   90.00
#
_symmetry.space_group_name_H-M   'P 1'
#
loop_
_entity.id
_entity.type
_entity.pdbx_description
1 polymer ?
#
loop_
_entity_poly.entity_id
_entity_poly.type
_entity_poly.pdbx_seq_one_letter_code
_entity_poly.pdbx_strand_id
1 'polypeptide(L)'
;MNTAKAQPTKPSPAVPVTKARGAKAPSTPDPKDDLKSLPMSEVEARLKSSPDGLSQSEAQKRLTQVGPNEIQEKKTNPLLKFLMYFWGPIPWMIEAAVILSGVVRHWADLGIILLLLISNAVVGFWEERQAGNAIAALKAQLAIQAKVKRDGKWITPPARELVPGDVIRVRLGDIVPADARLLQGDPVQVDQSALTGESLPAERKAGDAVFSGSIIRQGEIGALVYATGDKTYFGKTAQLVQGAHTVSHFQRAVLKIGNYLIILAVALVAVIITFAILRGDHILTTLQFALVLTVAAIPVAMPTVLSVTMAVGARLLAKKQAIVSRLVAIEELAGVDVLCSDKTGTLTQNKLTLGDPFSVSGVPVAHVILAAALASRADDNDTIDQAVLGGLKDGDKALQGYHVDHFQPFDPVHKRTEATVKAADGQTFKTTKGAPQVILKLSTNADAVKPAVDTAIAEFAGRGFRSLGVARADGDAKWQFLGVLPLFDPPREDAKATIATAGQMGVKVKMVTGDQLAIAKETAKKLGMGPNILDADNLGDTKKEETSAVAESIEKADGFAQVFPEHKFHIVDVLQKRGHIVGMTGDGVNDAPALKKADCGIAVSGATDAARAAAAIVLMTPGLTVIIDAIKESRKIFQRMNSYAIYRIAETLRVLLFMTLAILVFNFFPLTAVMIVMLALLNDGAILSIAYDNVHYKNEPEAWNMRVVLGVATVLGVFGVVSAFGLFYLGERVFHLDRAHIQTLMYLKLSVAGHLTIFLTRTRGPFWSIRPARVLWIAVVGTQAVATLIAVYGLFMTPLGWGWAGFVWGYALVWFLVNDRAKLLAYRIFDPIGKKRPSEKSPPIRNPGRGTQGPVDLAPQIAKGAYELYEQHGRQEGHAAQDWLQAEGEIRRARTKP
;
A
#
# COMPACT_ATOMS: atom_id res chain seq x y z
N MET A 1 39.08 54.23 15.17
CA MET A 1 38.20 55.20 15.88
C MET A 1 36.78 55.02 15.42
N ASN A 2 35.91 54.93 16.38
CA ASN A 2 34.44 54.80 16.36
C ASN A 2 33.86 53.41 16.06
N THR A 3 33.67 52.78 17.18
CA THR A 3 32.74 51.69 17.46
C THR A 3 31.31 52.15 17.49
N ALA A 4 30.41 51.57 16.69
CA ALA A 4 28.96 51.75 16.86
C ALA A 4 28.40 50.47 17.48
N LYS A 5 27.89 50.61 18.71
CA LYS A 5 27.16 49.61 19.49
C LYS A 5 25.80 49.33 18.82
N ALA A 6 25.52 48.06 18.51
CA ALA A 6 24.17 47.60 18.17
C ALA A 6 23.34 47.41 19.45
N GLN A 7 22.17 48.09 19.51
CA GLN A 7 21.15 47.91 20.55
C GLN A 7 20.36 46.62 20.33
N PRO A 8 19.90 45.95 21.40
CA PRO A 8 19.08 44.73 21.27
C PRO A 8 17.63 45.07 20.92
N THR A 9 17.10 44.44 19.89
CA THR A 9 15.71 44.51 19.46
C THR A 9 14.79 43.86 20.49
N LYS A 10 13.73 44.56 20.88
CA LYS A 10 12.64 44.08 21.76
C LYS A 10 11.90 42.90 21.13
N PRO A 11 11.43 41.93 21.93
CA PRO A 11 10.58 40.84 21.44
C PRO A 11 9.18 41.37 21.08
N SER A 12 8.65 40.86 19.96
CA SER A 12 7.30 41.09 19.46
C SER A 12 6.24 40.56 20.45
N PRO A 13 5.07 41.19 20.57
CA PRO A 13 4.07 40.82 21.55
C PRO A 13 3.41 39.49 21.23
N ALA A 14 3.24 38.63 22.22
CA ALA A 14 2.54 37.37 22.20
C ALA A 14 1.05 37.59 21.83
N VAL A 15 0.58 36.77 20.89
CA VAL A 15 -0.83 36.66 20.51
C VAL A 15 -1.62 36.11 21.73
N PRO A 16 -2.74 36.69 22.14
CA PRO A 16 -3.49 36.20 23.29
C PRO A 16 -4.16 34.87 22.99
N VAL A 17 -3.81 33.87 23.78
CA VAL A 17 -4.50 32.59 23.83
C VAL A 17 -5.89 32.81 24.41
N THR A 18 -6.92 32.78 23.57
CA THR A 18 -8.33 32.74 24.01
C THR A 18 -8.57 31.48 24.82
N LYS A 19 -8.83 31.62 26.11
CA LYS A 19 -9.31 30.57 26.99
C LYS A 19 -10.61 30.00 26.44
N ALA A 20 -10.56 28.78 25.92
CA ALA A 20 -11.73 27.96 25.61
C ALA A 20 -12.50 27.69 26.91
N ARG A 21 -13.75 28.10 26.94
CA ARG A 21 -14.69 27.88 28.06
C ARG A 21 -14.92 26.37 28.20
N GLY A 22 -14.53 25.81 29.34
CA GLY A 22 -15.22 24.76 30.08
C GLY A 22 -15.62 23.51 29.31
N ALA A 23 -14.66 22.73 28.78
CA ALA A 23 -14.87 21.30 28.65
C ALA A 23 -14.60 20.67 30.03
N LYS A 24 -15.62 20.10 30.66
CA LYS A 24 -15.47 19.28 31.86
C LYS A 24 -14.40 18.23 31.54
N ALA A 25 -13.34 18.19 32.37
CA ALA A 25 -12.40 17.07 32.36
C ALA A 25 -13.18 15.77 32.41
N PRO A 26 -12.84 14.73 31.59
CA PRO A 26 -13.45 13.45 31.71
C PRO A 26 -13.20 12.96 33.14
N SER A 27 -14.29 12.64 33.84
CA SER A 27 -14.22 12.00 35.15
C SER A 27 -13.33 10.76 35.01
N THR A 28 -12.28 10.67 35.83
CA THR A 28 -11.52 9.43 35.99
C THR A 28 -12.52 8.29 36.26
N PRO A 29 -12.48 7.18 35.50
CA PRO A 29 -13.35 6.03 35.75
C PRO A 29 -13.09 5.54 37.18
N ASP A 30 -14.16 5.26 37.92
CA ASP A 30 -14.07 4.67 39.21
C ASP A 30 -13.27 3.35 39.10
N PRO A 31 -12.20 3.10 39.89
CA PRO A 31 -11.41 1.87 39.81
C PRO A 31 -12.24 0.57 39.95
N LYS A 32 -13.47 0.69 40.41
CA LYS A 32 -14.45 -0.42 40.56
C LYS A 32 -15.12 -0.82 39.23
N ASP A 33 -14.97 -0.05 38.14
CA ASP A 33 -15.63 -0.33 36.84
C ASP A 33 -14.69 -0.85 35.75
N ASP A 34 -13.41 -1.09 36.08
CA ASP A 34 -12.44 -1.57 35.08
C ASP A 34 -12.52 -3.11 34.92
N LEU A 35 -13.32 -3.57 33.94
CA LEU A 35 -13.48 -4.99 33.58
C LEU A 35 -12.16 -5.71 33.30
N LYS A 36 -11.07 -4.94 33.06
CA LYS A 36 -9.72 -5.45 32.82
C LYS A 36 -9.10 -6.12 34.06
N SER A 37 -9.42 -5.68 35.28
CA SER A 37 -8.78 -6.09 36.51
C SER A 37 -9.68 -6.91 37.43
N LEU A 38 -10.98 -6.99 37.15
CA LEU A 38 -11.94 -7.74 37.99
C LEU A 38 -11.74 -9.26 37.89
N PRO A 39 -12.14 -10.05 38.92
CA PRO A 39 -12.22 -11.50 38.83
C PRO A 39 -13.09 -11.95 37.66
N MET A 40 -12.72 -13.05 36.97
CA MET A 40 -13.40 -13.51 35.79
C MET A 40 -14.88 -13.77 35.98
N SER A 41 -15.28 -14.35 37.08
CA SER A 41 -16.67 -14.60 37.46
C SER A 41 -17.52 -13.32 37.55
N GLU A 42 -16.91 -12.23 38.00
CA GLU A 42 -17.60 -10.94 38.09
C GLU A 42 -17.72 -10.28 36.68
N VAL A 43 -16.71 -10.47 35.84
CA VAL A 43 -16.76 -10.02 34.44
C VAL A 43 -17.86 -10.73 33.65
N GLU A 44 -17.97 -12.06 33.80
CA GLU A 44 -19.03 -12.87 33.18
C GLU A 44 -20.43 -12.46 33.69
N ALA A 45 -20.58 -12.23 34.97
CA ALA A 45 -21.86 -11.79 35.57
C ALA A 45 -22.27 -10.40 35.08
N ARG A 46 -21.36 -9.43 35.04
CA ARG A 46 -21.63 -8.07 34.53
C ARG A 46 -21.95 -8.05 33.04
N LEU A 47 -21.25 -8.84 32.24
CA LEU A 47 -21.49 -8.97 30.81
C LEU A 47 -22.67 -9.89 30.48
N LYS A 48 -23.25 -10.56 31.48
CA LYS A 48 -24.34 -11.54 31.30
C LYS A 48 -23.99 -12.52 30.18
N SER A 49 -22.78 -13.06 30.24
CA SER A 49 -22.26 -14.03 29.28
C SER A 49 -22.16 -15.39 29.92
N SER A 50 -22.10 -16.44 29.12
CA SER A 50 -21.94 -17.82 29.56
C SER A 50 -20.83 -18.49 28.72
N PRO A 51 -20.27 -19.64 29.15
CA PRO A 51 -19.31 -20.41 28.35
C PRO A 51 -19.86 -20.85 26.95
N ASP A 52 -21.19 -20.88 26.79
CA ASP A 52 -21.86 -21.17 25.52
C ASP A 52 -22.07 -19.95 24.64
N GLY A 53 -21.60 -18.80 25.08
CA GLY A 53 -21.69 -17.51 24.39
C GLY A 53 -23.06 -16.84 24.54
N LEU A 54 -23.27 -15.76 23.82
CA LEU A 54 -24.54 -15.04 23.75
C LEU A 54 -25.48 -15.72 22.76
N SER A 55 -26.79 -15.48 22.90
CA SER A 55 -27.72 -15.78 21.81
C SER A 55 -27.54 -14.80 20.65
N GLN A 56 -27.82 -15.24 19.41
CA GLN A 56 -27.73 -14.38 18.23
C GLN A 56 -28.64 -13.13 18.35
N SER A 57 -29.81 -13.28 18.97
CA SER A 57 -30.76 -12.19 19.22
C SER A 57 -30.20 -11.15 20.21
N GLU A 58 -29.56 -11.60 21.30
CA GLU A 58 -28.94 -10.70 22.28
C GLU A 58 -27.73 -9.99 21.68
N ALA A 59 -26.91 -10.69 20.89
CA ALA A 59 -25.78 -10.09 20.21
C ALA A 59 -26.22 -8.98 19.25
N GLN A 60 -27.30 -9.21 18.47
CA GLN A 60 -27.87 -8.21 17.57
C GLN A 60 -28.42 -6.99 18.34
N LYS A 61 -29.07 -7.21 19.46
CA LYS A 61 -29.56 -6.14 20.34
C LYS A 61 -28.42 -5.30 20.90
N ARG A 62 -27.35 -5.93 21.36
CA ARG A 62 -26.15 -5.24 21.86
C ARG A 62 -25.43 -4.48 20.74
N LEU A 63 -25.36 -5.05 19.55
CA LEU A 63 -24.77 -4.38 18.40
C LEU A 63 -25.50 -3.07 18.05
N THR A 64 -26.83 -3.06 18.18
CA THR A 64 -27.64 -1.84 17.99
C THR A 64 -27.39 -0.80 19.08
N GLN A 65 -27.12 -1.24 20.33
CA GLN A 65 -26.88 -0.35 21.48
C GLN A 65 -25.46 0.20 21.55
N VAL A 66 -24.46 -0.66 21.30
CA VAL A 66 -23.04 -0.32 21.46
C VAL A 66 -22.42 0.22 20.16
N GLY A 67 -23.00 -0.15 19.03
CA GLY A 67 -22.46 0.14 17.71
C GLY A 67 -21.46 -0.94 17.25
N PRO A 68 -21.00 -0.85 15.99
CA PRO A 68 -20.05 -1.79 15.40
C PRO A 68 -18.68 -1.70 16.09
N ASN A 69 -17.98 -2.83 16.14
CA ASN A 69 -16.59 -2.90 16.63
C ASN A 69 -15.62 -2.31 15.59
N GLU A 70 -15.71 -1.01 15.41
CA GLU A 70 -14.87 -0.21 14.52
C GLU A 70 -14.51 1.11 15.22
N ILE A 71 -13.30 1.60 14.99
CA ILE A 71 -12.94 2.95 15.42
C ILE A 71 -13.67 3.91 14.49
N GLN A 72 -14.56 4.71 15.06
CA GLN A 72 -15.34 5.66 14.27
C GLN A 72 -14.41 6.75 13.71
N GLU A 73 -14.20 6.73 12.40
CA GLU A 73 -13.65 7.88 11.71
C GLU A 73 -14.62 9.06 11.95
N LYS A 74 -14.09 10.19 12.40
CA LYS A 74 -14.90 11.41 12.56
C LYS A 74 -15.61 11.69 11.23
N LYS A 75 -16.92 11.44 11.18
CA LYS A 75 -17.76 11.78 10.04
C LYS A 75 -17.70 13.29 9.86
N THR A 76 -16.82 13.75 8.98
CA THR A 76 -16.83 15.14 8.56
C THR A 76 -18.16 15.41 7.85
N ASN A 77 -18.83 16.50 8.26
CA ASN A 77 -20.05 16.92 7.61
C ASN A 77 -19.78 17.06 6.10
N PRO A 78 -20.56 16.38 5.22
CA PRO A 78 -20.34 16.45 3.78
C PRO A 78 -20.34 17.87 3.23
N LEU A 79 -21.13 18.76 3.82
CA LEU A 79 -21.17 20.18 3.47
C LEU A 79 -19.86 20.89 3.84
N LEU A 80 -19.32 20.63 5.04
CA LEU A 80 -18.04 21.19 5.47
C LEU A 80 -16.89 20.69 4.56
N LYS A 81 -16.94 19.40 4.20
CA LYS A 81 -15.97 18.81 3.28
C LYS A 81 -16.05 19.44 1.89
N PHE A 82 -17.25 19.72 1.38
CA PHE A 82 -17.43 20.45 0.14
C PHE A 82 -16.90 21.87 0.23
N LEU A 83 -17.18 22.59 1.33
CA LEU A 83 -16.67 23.95 1.55
C LEU A 83 -15.14 24.02 1.65
N MET A 84 -14.49 22.95 2.09
CA MET A 84 -13.02 22.89 2.11
C MET A 84 -12.38 22.94 0.72
N TYR A 85 -13.12 22.65 -0.36
CA TYR A 85 -12.62 22.81 -1.74
C TYR A 85 -12.47 24.28 -2.15
N PHE A 86 -13.07 25.21 -1.41
CA PHE A 86 -12.88 26.65 -1.56
C PHE A 86 -11.75 27.18 -0.66
N TRP A 87 -11.07 26.32 0.11
CA TRP A 87 -10.03 26.72 1.05
C TRP A 87 -8.67 26.12 0.65
N GLY A 88 -7.74 26.99 0.23
CA GLY A 88 -6.41 26.58 -0.16
C GLY A 88 -5.74 27.53 -1.15
N PRO A 89 -4.43 27.40 -1.40
CA PRO A 89 -3.71 28.35 -2.25
C PRO A 89 -4.31 28.50 -3.65
N ILE A 90 -4.79 27.40 -4.25
CA ILE A 90 -5.35 27.40 -5.61
C ILE A 90 -6.74 28.06 -5.65
N PRO A 91 -7.74 27.64 -4.83
CA PRO A 91 -9.01 28.35 -4.71
C PRO A 91 -8.84 29.84 -4.43
N TRP A 92 -7.96 30.21 -3.48
CA TRP A 92 -7.73 31.63 -3.17
C TRP A 92 -7.25 32.46 -4.36
N MET A 93 -6.44 31.87 -5.26
CA MET A 93 -6.02 32.57 -6.49
C MET A 93 -7.19 32.77 -7.47
N ILE A 94 -8.08 31.77 -7.58
CA ILE A 94 -9.29 31.89 -8.41
C ILE A 94 -10.25 32.92 -7.78
N GLU A 95 -10.44 32.89 -6.47
CA GLU A 95 -11.24 33.88 -5.73
C GLU A 95 -10.69 35.29 -5.89
N ALA A 96 -9.36 35.48 -5.81
CA ALA A 96 -8.74 36.74 -6.08
C ALA A 96 -9.01 37.25 -7.52
N ALA A 97 -9.01 36.33 -8.50
CA ALA A 97 -9.38 36.63 -9.88
C ALA A 97 -10.86 37.03 -10.01
N VAL A 98 -11.77 36.37 -9.28
CA VAL A 98 -13.20 36.72 -9.21
C VAL A 98 -13.38 38.15 -8.64
N ILE A 99 -12.73 38.41 -7.50
CA ILE A 99 -12.80 39.73 -6.83
C ILE A 99 -12.25 40.83 -7.76
N LEU A 100 -11.09 40.59 -8.39
CA LEU A 100 -10.47 41.58 -9.29
C LEU A 100 -11.34 41.82 -10.51
N SER A 101 -11.98 40.80 -11.10
CA SER A 101 -12.93 40.94 -12.21
C SER A 101 -14.15 41.80 -11.81
N GLY A 102 -14.62 41.67 -10.56
CA GLY A 102 -15.68 42.52 -10.00
C GLY A 102 -15.25 43.99 -9.83
N VAL A 103 -14.03 44.22 -9.32
CA VAL A 103 -13.45 45.59 -9.16
C VAL A 103 -13.31 46.27 -10.52
N VAL A 104 -12.85 45.54 -11.56
CA VAL A 104 -12.70 46.04 -12.92
C VAL A 104 -14.07 46.10 -13.65
N ARG A 105 -15.18 45.67 -13.04
CA ARG A 105 -16.55 45.61 -13.58
C ARG A 105 -16.70 44.73 -14.82
N HIS A 106 -15.87 43.71 -14.97
CA HIS A 106 -15.99 42.69 -16.01
C HIS A 106 -16.91 41.54 -15.54
N TRP A 107 -18.23 41.80 -15.51
CA TRP A 107 -19.24 40.90 -14.95
C TRP A 107 -19.30 39.53 -15.64
N ALA A 108 -19.05 39.46 -16.95
CA ALA A 108 -19.00 38.24 -17.69
C ALA A 108 -17.83 37.34 -17.22
N ASP A 109 -16.64 37.90 -17.07
CA ASP A 109 -15.45 37.19 -16.57
C ASP A 109 -15.66 36.70 -15.14
N LEU A 110 -16.23 37.59 -14.25
CA LEU A 110 -16.58 37.24 -12.88
C LEU A 110 -17.50 35.99 -12.85
N GLY A 111 -18.59 36.03 -13.59
CA GLY A 111 -19.56 34.94 -13.61
C GLY A 111 -18.94 33.60 -14.07
N ILE A 112 -18.11 33.64 -15.06
CA ILE A 112 -17.48 32.43 -15.63
C ILE A 112 -16.35 31.90 -14.75
N ILE A 113 -15.50 32.77 -14.18
CA ILE A 113 -14.45 32.32 -13.23
C ILE A 113 -15.10 31.75 -11.97
N LEU A 114 -16.21 32.34 -11.49
CA LEU A 114 -16.98 31.82 -10.38
C LEU A 114 -17.61 30.44 -10.72
N LEU A 115 -18.16 30.28 -11.93
CA LEU A 115 -18.68 29.01 -12.42
C LEU A 115 -17.58 27.94 -12.47
N LEU A 116 -16.36 28.27 -12.90
CA LEU A 116 -15.22 27.40 -12.89
C LEU A 116 -14.85 26.95 -11.47
N LEU A 117 -14.80 27.88 -10.53
CA LEU A 117 -14.51 27.61 -9.11
C LEU A 117 -15.51 26.60 -8.54
N ILE A 118 -16.81 26.84 -8.76
CA ILE A 118 -17.89 25.97 -8.33
C ILE A 118 -17.81 24.62 -9.02
N SER A 119 -17.61 24.59 -10.34
CA SER A 119 -17.50 23.35 -11.12
C SER A 119 -16.33 22.48 -10.64
N ASN A 120 -15.17 23.06 -10.41
CA ASN A 120 -14.01 22.37 -9.88
C ASN A 120 -14.28 21.79 -8.48
N ALA A 121 -14.96 22.55 -7.60
CA ALA A 121 -15.34 22.08 -6.28
C ALA A 121 -16.33 20.91 -6.36
N VAL A 122 -17.35 20.98 -7.23
CA VAL A 122 -18.36 19.93 -7.44
C VAL A 122 -17.72 18.66 -7.99
N VAL A 123 -16.93 18.80 -9.05
CA VAL A 123 -16.25 17.66 -9.69
C VAL A 123 -15.28 17.00 -8.70
N GLY A 124 -14.41 17.78 -8.04
CA GLY A 124 -13.47 17.27 -7.06
C GLY A 124 -14.14 16.55 -5.90
N PHE A 125 -15.22 17.12 -5.35
CA PHE A 125 -15.99 16.48 -4.28
C PHE A 125 -16.66 15.17 -4.73
N TRP A 126 -17.25 15.16 -5.91
CA TRP A 126 -17.91 13.96 -6.46
C TRP A 126 -16.90 12.84 -6.72
N GLU A 127 -15.76 13.15 -7.31
CA GLU A 127 -14.68 12.21 -7.61
C GLU A 127 -14.05 11.63 -6.35
N GLU A 128 -13.74 12.49 -5.34
CA GLU A 128 -13.21 12.02 -4.06
C GLU A 128 -14.20 11.06 -3.37
N ARG A 129 -15.50 11.39 -3.43
CA ARG A 129 -16.55 10.54 -2.89
C ARG A 129 -16.63 9.21 -3.61
N GLN A 130 -16.54 9.21 -4.94
CA GLN A 130 -16.57 7.99 -5.74
C GLN A 130 -15.33 7.10 -5.48
N ALA A 131 -14.14 7.72 -5.44
CA ALA A 131 -12.89 7.02 -5.10
C ALA A 131 -12.94 6.45 -3.68
N GLY A 132 -13.42 7.24 -2.71
CA GLY A 132 -13.59 6.82 -1.31
C GLY A 132 -14.56 5.65 -1.16
N ASN A 133 -15.70 5.66 -1.86
CA ASN A 133 -16.67 4.56 -1.85
C ASN A 133 -16.08 3.28 -2.46
N ALA A 134 -15.32 3.39 -3.54
CA ALA A 134 -14.67 2.24 -4.16
C ALA A 134 -13.63 1.60 -3.22
N ILE A 135 -12.83 2.41 -2.53
CA ILE A 135 -11.85 1.95 -1.54
C ILE A 135 -12.55 1.32 -0.33
N ALA A 136 -13.63 1.93 0.17
CA ALA A 136 -14.42 1.38 1.28
C ALA A 136 -15.02 0.00 0.94
N ALA A 137 -15.54 -0.17 -0.28
CA ALA A 137 -16.05 -1.45 -0.75
C ALA A 137 -14.95 -2.53 -0.84
N LEU A 138 -13.73 -2.16 -1.25
CA LEU A 138 -12.59 -3.08 -1.29
C LEU A 138 -12.11 -3.44 0.13
N LYS A 139 -12.01 -2.45 1.03
CA LYS A 139 -11.67 -2.68 2.45
C LYS A 139 -12.67 -3.61 3.14
N ALA A 140 -13.97 -3.50 2.82
CA ALA A 140 -14.99 -4.37 3.39
C ALA A 140 -14.77 -5.85 3.03
N GLN A 141 -14.18 -6.17 1.89
CA GLN A 141 -13.82 -7.54 1.50
C GLN A 141 -12.61 -8.08 2.28
N LEU A 142 -11.80 -7.19 2.86
CA LEU A 142 -10.63 -7.53 3.68
C LEU A 142 -10.94 -7.53 5.18
N ALA A 143 -12.20 -7.35 5.58
CA ALA A 143 -12.60 -7.29 6.99
C ALA A 143 -12.14 -8.55 7.75
N ILE A 144 -11.55 -8.34 8.93
CA ILE A 144 -11.15 -9.42 9.83
C ILE A 144 -12.40 -10.21 10.21
N GLN A 145 -12.27 -11.53 10.22
CA GLN A 145 -13.30 -12.45 10.68
C GLN A 145 -12.99 -12.88 12.11
N ALA A 146 -13.98 -13.11 12.92
CA ALA A 146 -13.79 -13.59 14.29
C ALA A 146 -14.53 -14.91 14.50
N LYS A 147 -13.85 -15.91 15.08
CA LYS A 147 -14.51 -17.17 15.48
C LYS A 147 -15.21 -16.94 16.80
N VAL A 148 -16.55 -16.92 16.78
CA VAL A 148 -17.41 -16.54 17.92
C VAL A 148 -18.35 -17.68 18.26
N LYS A 149 -18.55 -17.94 19.55
CA LYS A 149 -19.54 -18.91 20.03
C LYS A 149 -20.85 -18.20 20.33
N ARG A 150 -21.90 -18.51 19.55
CA ARG A 150 -23.28 -18.01 19.79
C ARG A 150 -24.27 -19.16 19.71
N ASP A 151 -25.29 -19.14 20.58
CA ASP A 151 -26.26 -20.23 20.69
C ASP A 151 -25.58 -21.62 20.86
N GLY A 152 -24.45 -21.68 21.59
CA GLY A 152 -23.64 -22.89 21.78
C GLY A 152 -22.83 -23.36 20.55
N LYS A 153 -22.92 -22.66 19.39
CA LYS A 153 -22.25 -23.04 18.13
C LYS A 153 -21.17 -22.04 17.75
N TRP A 154 -20.06 -22.53 17.18
CA TRP A 154 -19.02 -21.68 16.62
C TRP A 154 -19.43 -21.17 15.22
N ILE A 155 -19.47 -19.85 15.07
CA ILE A 155 -19.73 -19.15 13.81
C ILE A 155 -18.59 -18.19 13.52
N THR A 156 -18.48 -17.71 12.27
CA THR A 156 -17.38 -16.81 11.85
C THR A 156 -17.98 -15.53 11.21
N PRO A 157 -18.55 -14.62 12.01
CA PRO A 157 -18.98 -13.32 11.52
C PRO A 157 -17.81 -12.36 11.30
N PRO A 158 -18.02 -11.26 10.55
CA PRO A 158 -17.10 -10.14 10.52
C PRO A 158 -16.81 -9.60 11.93
N ALA A 159 -15.56 -9.32 12.25
CA ALA A 159 -15.15 -8.81 13.58
C ALA A 159 -15.88 -7.51 13.96
N ARG A 160 -16.35 -6.72 12.99
CA ARG A 160 -17.17 -5.53 13.23
C ARG A 160 -18.51 -5.82 13.94
N GLU A 161 -18.97 -7.06 13.90
CA GLU A 161 -20.24 -7.49 14.54
C GLU A 161 -20.05 -8.01 15.95
N LEU A 162 -18.82 -7.97 16.48
CA LEU A 162 -18.53 -8.34 17.85
C LEU A 162 -19.13 -7.34 18.83
N VAL A 163 -19.63 -7.90 19.95
CA VAL A 163 -20.19 -7.11 21.05
C VAL A 163 -19.59 -7.54 22.39
N PRO A 164 -19.58 -6.66 23.41
CA PRO A 164 -19.20 -7.07 24.76
C PRO A 164 -20.07 -8.21 25.26
N GLY A 165 -19.43 -9.29 25.74
CA GLY A 165 -20.06 -10.53 26.16
C GLY A 165 -19.95 -11.68 25.14
N ASP A 166 -19.47 -11.43 23.91
CA ASP A 166 -19.17 -12.51 22.96
C ASP A 166 -17.99 -13.35 23.45
N VAL A 167 -18.09 -14.67 23.30
CA VAL A 167 -17.00 -15.60 23.51
C VAL A 167 -16.32 -15.86 22.17
N ILE A 168 -15.05 -15.49 22.07
CA ILE A 168 -14.25 -15.68 20.86
C ILE A 168 -13.16 -16.72 21.09
N ARG A 169 -12.65 -17.28 20.01
CA ARG A 169 -11.49 -18.17 19.98
C ARG A 169 -10.39 -17.50 19.19
N VAL A 170 -9.22 -17.37 19.79
CA VAL A 170 -8.03 -16.80 19.18
C VAL A 170 -6.91 -17.83 19.17
N ARG A 171 -6.18 -17.90 18.04
CA ARG A 171 -5.15 -18.88 17.78
C ARG A 171 -3.93 -18.25 17.11
N LEU A 172 -2.87 -19.05 16.97
CA LEU A 172 -1.66 -18.65 16.27
C LEU A 172 -2.00 -17.97 14.91
N GLY A 173 -1.55 -16.73 14.75
CA GLY A 173 -1.73 -15.95 13.53
C GLY A 173 -2.91 -14.99 13.54
N ASP A 174 -3.86 -15.14 14.45
CA ASP A 174 -5.00 -14.26 14.56
C ASP A 174 -4.60 -12.89 15.13
N ILE A 175 -5.24 -11.84 14.62
CA ILE A 175 -5.28 -10.55 15.30
C ILE A 175 -6.45 -10.58 16.30
N VAL A 176 -6.18 -10.24 17.55
CA VAL A 176 -7.21 -10.09 18.57
C VAL A 176 -8.20 -9.01 18.12
N PRO A 177 -9.46 -9.35 17.84
CA PRO A 177 -10.37 -8.44 17.15
C PRO A 177 -11.02 -7.37 18.04
N ALA A 178 -10.97 -7.57 19.36
CA ALA A 178 -11.54 -6.68 20.38
C ALA A 178 -10.80 -6.87 21.70
N ASP A 179 -10.93 -5.97 22.66
CA ASP A 179 -10.34 -6.21 23.99
C ASP A 179 -11.07 -7.34 24.69
N ALA A 180 -10.33 -8.35 25.12
CA ALA A 180 -10.89 -9.57 25.69
C ALA A 180 -10.11 -10.08 26.92
N ARG A 181 -10.77 -10.88 27.76
CA ARG A 181 -10.19 -11.61 28.87
C ARG A 181 -10.07 -13.08 28.50
N LEU A 182 -8.89 -13.64 28.69
CA LEU A 182 -8.62 -15.04 28.37
C LEU A 182 -9.41 -15.98 29.32
N LEU A 183 -10.07 -16.98 28.72
CA LEU A 183 -10.79 -18.03 29.44
C LEU A 183 -9.83 -19.15 29.89
N GLN A 184 -10.37 -20.21 30.50
CA GLN A 184 -9.55 -21.36 30.85
C GLN A 184 -8.96 -22.03 29.61
N GLY A 185 -7.67 -22.35 29.65
CA GLY A 185 -6.90 -22.97 28.59
C GLY A 185 -5.40 -22.83 28.83
N ASP A 186 -4.62 -23.35 27.88
CA ASP A 186 -3.16 -23.25 27.93
C ASP A 186 -2.70 -21.80 27.70
N PRO A 187 -1.56 -21.41 28.32
CA PRO A 187 -1.00 -20.08 28.10
C PRO A 187 -0.70 -19.79 26.61
N VAL A 188 -0.90 -18.54 26.20
CA VAL A 188 -0.62 -18.06 24.83
C VAL A 188 0.43 -16.97 24.84
N GLN A 189 1.24 -16.90 23.79
CA GLN A 189 2.14 -15.77 23.57
C GLN A 189 1.48 -14.74 22.68
N VAL A 190 1.45 -13.51 23.17
CA VAL A 190 0.77 -12.38 22.52
C VAL A 190 1.77 -11.28 22.24
N ASP A 191 1.89 -10.91 20.97
CA ASP A 191 2.68 -9.76 20.52
C ASP A 191 1.82 -8.51 20.64
N GLN A 192 2.21 -7.62 21.51
CA GLN A 192 1.56 -6.33 21.76
C GLN A 192 2.44 -5.15 21.32
N SER A 193 3.50 -5.40 20.58
CA SER A 193 4.50 -4.39 20.19
C SER A 193 3.88 -3.17 19.48
N ALA A 194 2.83 -3.39 18.70
CA ALA A 194 2.10 -2.31 18.03
C ALA A 194 1.35 -1.37 18.99
N LEU A 195 1.09 -1.82 20.22
CA LEU A 195 0.33 -1.09 21.25
C LEU A 195 1.21 -0.53 22.37
N THR A 196 2.18 -1.32 22.81
CA THR A 196 3.02 -1.02 23.97
C THR A 196 4.43 -0.56 23.62
N GLY A 197 4.85 -0.78 22.35
CA GLY A 197 6.24 -0.56 21.93
C GLY A 197 7.24 -1.64 22.39
N GLU A 198 6.80 -2.63 23.18
CA GLU A 198 7.65 -3.73 23.64
C GLU A 198 7.82 -4.77 22.53
N SER A 199 9.06 -5.06 22.16
CA SER A 199 9.38 -5.91 21.00
C SER A 199 9.23 -7.42 21.24
N LEU A 200 9.13 -7.88 22.50
CA LEU A 200 9.03 -9.30 22.83
C LEU A 200 7.57 -9.70 23.10
N PRO A 201 7.11 -10.85 22.55
CA PRO A 201 5.81 -11.39 22.88
C PRO A 201 5.70 -11.68 24.38
N ALA A 202 4.57 -11.31 24.99
CA ALA A 202 4.28 -11.56 26.39
C ALA A 202 3.46 -12.84 26.53
N GLU A 203 3.83 -13.71 27.50
CA GLU A 203 3.01 -14.84 27.88
C GLU A 203 1.77 -14.36 28.63
N ARG A 204 0.59 -14.84 28.22
CA ARG A 204 -0.71 -14.51 28.79
C ARG A 204 -1.42 -15.79 29.20
N LYS A 205 -2.00 -15.78 30.43
CA LYS A 205 -2.67 -16.92 31.06
C LYS A 205 -4.17 -16.68 31.14
N ALA A 206 -4.90 -17.73 31.49
CA ALA A 206 -6.31 -17.62 31.83
C ALA A 206 -6.55 -16.48 32.82
N GLY A 207 -7.53 -15.63 32.55
CA GLY A 207 -7.83 -14.44 33.31
C GLY A 207 -7.08 -13.16 32.92
N ASP A 208 -6.01 -13.24 32.10
CA ASP A 208 -5.30 -12.06 31.62
C ASP A 208 -6.09 -11.31 30.55
N ALA A 209 -5.84 -10.01 30.43
CA ALA A 209 -6.40 -9.18 29.35
C ALA A 209 -5.51 -9.21 28.11
N VAL A 210 -6.15 -9.31 26.95
CA VAL A 210 -5.55 -9.12 25.64
C VAL A 210 -6.27 -7.99 24.91
N PHE A 211 -5.54 -7.22 24.11
CA PHE A 211 -6.04 -5.99 23.51
C PHE A 211 -6.25 -6.14 22.02
N SER A 212 -7.25 -5.44 21.52
CA SER A 212 -7.52 -5.31 20.08
C SER A 212 -6.27 -4.88 19.31
N GLY A 213 -5.97 -5.56 18.19
CA GLY A 213 -4.77 -5.31 17.39
C GLY A 213 -3.52 -6.09 17.79
N SER A 214 -3.52 -6.80 18.95
CA SER A 214 -2.46 -7.72 19.32
C SER A 214 -2.47 -8.97 18.43
N ILE A 215 -1.30 -9.60 18.24
CA ILE A 215 -1.16 -10.80 17.40
C ILE A 215 -0.84 -12.02 18.28
N ILE A 216 -1.56 -13.10 18.11
CA ILE A 216 -1.25 -14.37 18.79
C ILE A 216 -0.05 -15.00 18.08
N ARG A 217 1.08 -15.12 18.78
CA ARG A 217 2.33 -15.71 18.27
C ARG A 217 2.45 -17.20 18.56
N GLN A 218 1.75 -17.68 19.61
CA GLN A 218 1.80 -19.08 20.02
C GLN A 218 0.55 -19.46 20.78
N GLY A 219 0.07 -20.69 20.58
CA GLY A 219 -1.05 -21.31 21.30
C GLY A 219 -2.43 -20.93 20.73
N GLU A 220 -3.44 -21.38 21.44
CA GLU A 220 -4.86 -21.18 21.15
C GLU A 220 -5.63 -21.12 22.46
N ILE A 221 -6.55 -20.15 22.58
CA ILE A 221 -7.35 -19.99 23.82
C ILE A 221 -8.70 -19.33 23.50
N GLY A 222 -9.70 -19.64 24.31
CA GLY A 222 -10.97 -18.90 24.34
C GLY A 222 -10.81 -17.56 25.05
N ALA A 223 -11.56 -16.54 24.64
CA ALA A 223 -11.54 -15.23 25.28
C ALA A 223 -12.94 -14.59 25.32
N LEU A 224 -13.25 -13.86 26.39
CA LEU A 224 -14.50 -13.13 26.59
C LEU A 224 -14.28 -11.65 26.21
N VAL A 225 -14.97 -11.15 25.20
CA VAL A 225 -14.92 -9.75 24.76
C VAL A 225 -15.52 -8.84 25.83
N TYR A 226 -14.74 -7.84 26.30
CA TYR A 226 -15.25 -6.87 27.28
C TYR A 226 -15.35 -5.43 26.75
N ALA A 227 -14.60 -5.07 25.68
CA ALA A 227 -14.69 -3.75 25.06
C ALA A 227 -14.52 -3.83 23.54
N THR A 228 -15.26 -3.00 22.79
CA THR A 228 -15.29 -2.95 21.34
C THR A 228 -15.16 -1.51 20.82
N GLY A 229 -14.67 -1.32 19.60
CA GLY A 229 -14.56 -0.05 18.87
C GLY A 229 -13.76 1.01 19.62
N ASP A 230 -14.32 2.21 19.75
CA ASP A 230 -13.66 3.35 20.41
C ASP A 230 -13.38 3.14 21.91
N LYS A 231 -14.03 2.14 22.52
CA LYS A 231 -13.82 1.79 23.94
C LYS A 231 -12.65 0.85 24.19
N THR A 232 -12.07 0.27 23.12
CA THR A 232 -10.87 -0.56 23.23
C THR A 232 -9.64 0.26 23.64
N TYR A 233 -8.62 -0.40 24.15
CA TYR A 233 -7.33 0.22 24.46
C TYR A 233 -6.74 0.92 23.24
N PHE A 234 -6.77 0.25 22.11
CA PHE A 234 -6.32 0.81 20.83
C PHE A 234 -7.19 1.98 20.36
N GLY A 235 -8.52 1.88 20.46
CA GLY A 235 -9.45 2.94 20.09
C GLY A 235 -9.22 4.24 20.86
N LYS A 236 -8.96 4.16 22.16
CA LYS A 236 -8.59 5.31 22.99
C LYS A 236 -7.27 5.93 22.58
N THR A 237 -6.27 5.13 22.24
CA THR A 237 -4.92 5.59 21.83
C THR A 237 -4.92 6.16 20.42
N ALA A 238 -5.65 5.54 19.48
CA ALA A 238 -5.72 5.98 18.09
C ALA A 238 -6.31 7.39 17.92
N GLN A 239 -7.21 7.81 18.82
CA GLN A 239 -7.73 9.19 18.86
C GLN A 239 -6.65 10.23 19.16
N LEU A 240 -5.55 9.86 19.82
CA LEU A 240 -4.44 10.76 20.18
C LEU A 240 -3.38 10.87 19.05
N VAL A 241 -3.31 9.92 18.11
CA VAL A 241 -2.24 9.80 17.11
C VAL A 241 -2.69 10.17 15.68
N GLN A 242 -3.88 10.69 15.47
CA GLN A 242 -4.36 11.11 14.15
C GLN A 242 -3.55 12.28 13.60
N GLY A 243 -2.44 12.03 12.85
CA GLY A 243 -1.67 13.09 12.22
C GLY A 243 -0.41 12.72 11.42
N ALA A 244 0.09 11.53 11.46
CA ALA A 244 1.32 11.17 10.75
C ALA A 244 1.02 10.57 9.36
N HIS A 245 1.01 11.40 8.32
CA HIS A 245 0.95 10.94 6.93
C HIS A 245 2.35 10.89 6.33
N THR A 246 2.84 9.70 5.99
CA THR A 246 4.05 9.54 5.17
C THR A 246 3.74 9.83 3.70
N VAL A 247 4.49 10.78 3.11
CA VAL A 247 4.33 11.17 1.70
C VAL A 247 4.90 10.08 0.79
N SER A 248 4.08 9.49 -0.10
CA SER A 248 4.48 8.45 -1.04
C SER A 248 5.43 8.95 -2.15
N HIS A 249 6.11 8.03 -2.84
CA HIS A 249 6.93 8.37 -4.03
C HIS A 249 6.10 9.06 -5.11
N PHE A 250 4.89 8.61 -5.33
CA PHE A 250 3.91 9.19 -6.21
C PHE A 250 3.57 10.64 -5.85
N GLN A 251 3.19 10.91 -4.61
CA GLN A 251 2.89 12.27 -4.15
C GLN A 251 4.09 13.19 -4.34
N ARG A 252 5.31 12.70 -4.10
CA ARG A 252 6.55 13.44 -4.35
C ARG A 252 6.75 13.78 -5.83
N ALA A 253 6.45 12.85 -6.75
CA ALA A 253 6.54 13.10 -8.19
C ALA A 253 5.51 14.15 -8.64
N VAL A 254 4.26 14.03 -8.19
CA VAL A 254 3.19 15.00 -8.48
C VAL A 254 3.54 16.39 -7.94
N LEU A 255 4.05 16.48 -6.69
CA LEU A 255 4.50 17.75 -6.11
C LEU A 255 5.67 18.36 -6.89
N LYS A 256 6.63 17.54 -7.37
CA LYS A 256 7.73 18.04 -8.21
C LYS A 256 7.23 18.63 -9.51
N ILE A 257 6.29 17.98 -10.19
CA ILE A 257 5.68 18.49 -11.43
C ILE A 257 4.91 19.78 -11.15
N GLY A 258 4.07 19.77 -10.11
CA GLY A 258 3.31 20.97 -9.70
C GLY A 258 4.22 22.15 -9.38
N ASN A 259 5.23 21.96 -8.56
CA ASN A 259 6.19 23.01 -8.22
C ASN A 259 6.94 23.56 -9.45
N TYR A 260 7.36 22.67 -10.36
CA TYR A 260 8.00 23.09 -11.60
C TYR A 260 7.11 24.01 -12.42
N LEU A 261 5.84 23.64 -12.61
CA LEU A 261 4.88 24.46 -13.38
C LEU A 261 4.53 25.78 -12.68
N ILE A 262 4.38 25.75 -11.36
CA ILE A 262 4.12 26.96 -10.56
C ILE A 262 5.29 27.93 -10.64
N ILE A 263 6.54 27.45 -10.46
CA ILE A 263 7.73 28.32 -10.56
C ILE A 263 7.84 28.93 -11.94
N LEU A 264 7.61 28.13 -12.99
CA LEU A 264 7.63 28.61 -14.36
C LEU A 264 6.54 29.69 -14.59
N ALA A 265 5.32 29.45 -14.12
CA ALA A 265 4.20 30.37 -14.27
C ALA A 265 4.49 31.72 -13.56
N VAL A 266 4.97 31.66 -12.32
CA VAL A 266 5.31 32.86 -11.55
C VAL A 266 6.43 33.66 -12.22
N ALA A 267 7.46 32.95 -12.74
CA ALA A 267 8.55 33.60 -13.48
C ALA A 267 8.03 34.32 -14.76
N LEU A 268 7.18 33.64 -15.54
CA LEU A 268 6.60 34.23 -16.75
C LEU A 268 5.67 35.42 -16.44
N VAL A 269 4.86 35.30 -15.38
CA VAL A 269 4.00 36.40 -14.90
C VAL A 269 4.83 37.60 -14.46
N ALA A 270 5.93 37.39 -13.72
CA ALA A 270 6.84 38.46 -13.35
C ALA A 270 7.42 39.20 -14.55
N VAL A 271 7.79 38.46 -15.62
CA VAL A 271 8.25 39.02 -16.88
C VAL A 271 7.13 39.84 -17.55
N ILE A 272 5.90 39.33 -17.65
CA ILE A 272 4.75 40.06 -18.21
C ILE A 272 4.50 41.35 -17.47
N ILE A 273 4.47 41.31 -16.12
CA ILE A 273 4.23 42.52 -15.29
C ILE A 273 5.36 43.54 -15.51
N THR A 274 6.62 43.07 -15.53
CA THR A 274 7.77 43.96 -15.78
C THR A 274 7.66 44.71 -17.12
N PHE A 275 7.35 43.99 -18.19
CA PHE A 275 7.17 44.57 -19.50
C PHE A 275 5.94 45.48 -19.60
N ALA A 276 4.85 45.13 -18.94
CA ALA A 276 3.65 46.00 -18.85
C ALA A 276 3.96 47.34 -18.15
N ILE A 277 4.73 47.31 -17.06
CA ILE A 277 5.19 48.53 -16.37
C ILE A 277 6.08 49.38 -17.30
N LEU A 278 7.05 48.75 -18.00
CA LEU A 278 7.94 49.44 -18.94
C LEU A 278 7.20 50.07 -20.12
N ARG A 279 6.09 49.47 -20.57
CA ARG A 279 5.24 49.95 -21.65
C ARG A 279 4.21 51.05 -21.22
N GLY A 280 3.96 51.17 -19.89
CA GLY A 280 2.91 52.03 -19.38
C GLY A 280 1.50 51.46 -19.53
N ASP A 281 1.36 50.14 -19.63
CA ASP A 281 0.06 49.48 -19.78
C ASP A 281 -0.75 49.57 -18.46
N HIS A 282 -2.08 49.46 -18.56
CA HIS A 282 -2.95 49.46 -17.35
C HIS A 282 -2.65 48.27 -16.43
N ILE A 283 -2.03 48.54 -15.29
CA ILE A 283 -1.56 47.53 -14.34
C ILE A 283 -2.69 46.58 -13.87
N LEU A 284 -3.91 47.12 -13.63
CA LEU A 284 -5.05 46.30 -13.19
C LEU A 284 -5.45 45.23 -14.23
N THR A 285 -5.51 45.59 -15.50
CA THR A 285 -5.85 44.68 -16.60
C THR A 285 -4.76 43.59 -16.78
N THR A 286 -3.49 44.02 -16.69
CA THR A 286 -2.35 43.11 -16.75
C THR A 286 -2.35 42.13 -15.57
N LEU A 287 -2.65 42.65 -14.35
CA LEU A 287 -2.70 41.82 -13.15
C LEU A 287 -3.84 40.78 -13.22
N GLN A 288 -5.04 41.21 -13.69
CA GLN A 288 -6.17 40.27 -13.88
C GLN A 288 -5.79 39.13 -14.84
N PHE A 289 -5.18 39.49 -15.97
CA PHE A 289 -4.76 38.50 -16.95
C PHE A 289 -3.64 37.58 -16.42
N ALA A 290 -2.65 38.17 -15.73
CA ALA A 290 -1.56 37.41 -15.12
C ALA A 290 -2.10 36.41 -14.09
N LEU A 291 -3.12 36.78 -13.33
CA LEU A 291 -3.78 35.92 -12.33
C LEU A 291 -4.52 34.76 -13.01
N VAL A 292 -5.29 35.06 -14.09
CA VAL A 292 -5.98 34.02 -14.87
C VAL A 292 -4.97 33.07 -15.53
N LEU A 293 -3.86 33.58 -16.06
CA LEU A 293 -2.79 32.78 -16.65
C LEU A 293 -2.13 31.87 -15.61
N THR A 294 -1.90 32.38 -14.41
CA THR A 294 -1.34 31.59 -13.31
C THR A 294 -2.29 30.45 -12.90
N VAL A 295 -3.60 30.75 -12.81
CA VAL A 295 -4.62 29.72 -12.52
C VAL A 295 -4.63 28.62 -13.58
N ALA A 296 -4.57 29.01 -14.87
CA ALA A 296 -4.52 28.05 -16.00
C ALA A 296 -3.24 27.19 -16.00
N ALA A 297 -2.15 27.71 -15.42
CA ALA A 297 -0.86 27.01 -15.34
C ALA A 297 -0.85 25.90 -14.27
N ILE A 298 -1.66 26.05 -13.22
CA ILE A 298 -1.68 25.09 -12.12
C ILE A 298 -2.48 23.85 -12.52
N PRO A 299 -1.90 22.65 -12.43
CA PRO A 299 -2.60 21.42 -12.80
C PRO A 299 -3.57 20.99 -11.68
N VAL A 300 -4.64 21.75 -11.47
CA VAL A 300 -5.61 21.53 -10.37
C VAL A 300 -6.21 20.11 -10.40
N ALA A 301 -6.54 19.63 -11.59
CA ALA A 301 -7.12 18.30 -11.79
C ALA A 301 -6.10 17.14 -11.64
N MET A 302 -4.79 17.43 -11.56
CA MET A 302 -3.78 16.38 -11.63
C MET A 302 -3.86 15.37 -10.46
N PRO A 303 -3.92 15.76 -9.18
CA PRO A 303 -4.05 14.82 -8.07
C PRO A 303 -5.32 13.96 -8.21
N THR A 304 -6.41 14.57 -8.64
CA THR A 304 -7.72 13.93 -8.79
C THR A 304 -7.73 12.90 -9.90
N VAL A 305 -7.28 13.25 -11.11
CA VAL A 305 -7.21 12.31 -12.26
C VAL A 305 -6.33 11.10 -11.92
N LEU A 306 -5.23 11.33 -11.23
CA LEU A 306 -4.34 10.26 -10.82
C LEU A 306 -4.97 9.38 -9.74
N SER A 307 -5.67 9.95 -8.77
CA SER A 307 -6.41 9.21 -7.75
C SER A 307 -7.54 8.38 -8.36
N VAL A 308 -8.31 8.95 -9.29
CA VAL A 308 -9.35 8.24 -10.02
C VAL A 308 -8.74 7.09 -10.85
N THR A 309 -7.63 7.33 -11.54
CA THR A 309 -6.94 6.29 -12.32
C THR A 309 -6.50 5.12 -11.42
N MET A 310 -5.97 5.41 -10.23
CA MET A 310 -5.62 4.39 -9.24
C MET A 310 -6.86 3.68 -8.68
N ALA A 311 -7.96 4.39 -8.40
CA ALA A 311 -9.20 3.78 -7.89
C ALA A 311 -9.85 2.86 -8.94
N VAL A 312 -9.91 3.29 -10.20
CA VAL A 312 -10.35 2.44 -11.33
C VAL A 312 -9.42 1.23 -11.46
N GLY A 313 -8.11 1.45 -11.35
CA GLY A 313 -7.09 0.42 -11.34
C GLY A 313 -7.29 -0.60 -10.23
N ALA A 314 -7.52 -0.15 -9.00
CA ALA A 314 -7.80 -1.03 -7.86
C ALA A 314 -9.04 -1.92 -8.11
N ARG A 315 -10.09 -1.35 -8.74
CA ARG A 315 -11.27 -2.12 -9.15
C ARG A 315 -10.94 -3.17 -10.23
N LEU A 316 -10.07 -2.85 -11.18
CA LEU A 316 -9.62 -3.80 -12.21
C LEU A 316 -8.77 -4.92 -11.60
N LEU A 317 -7.89 -4.61 -10.64
CA LEU A 317 -7.10 -5.58 -9.88
C LEU A 317 -8.00 -6.49 -9.04
N ALA A 318 -9.03 -5.95 -8.38
CA ALA A 318 -10.00 -6.74 -7.63
C ALA A 318 -10.76 -7.74 -8.53
N LYS A 319 -11.11 -7.36 -9.77
CA LYS A 319 -11.66 -8.30 -10.77
C LYS A 319 -10.67 -9.41 -11.15
N LYS A 320 -9.37 -9.16 -11.00
CA LYS A 320 -8.29 -10.13 -11.16
C LYS A 320 -7.96 -10.88 -9.88
N GLN A 321 -8.85 -10.80 -8.87
CA GLN A 321 -8.69 -11.47 -7.58
C GLN A 321 -7.50 -10.95 -6.74
N ALA A 322 -7.04 -9.73 -6.99
CA ALA A 322 -6.02 -9.04 -6.22
C ALA A 322 -6.61 -7.77 -5.59
N ILE A 323 -6.89 -7.80 -4.30
CA ILE A 323 -7.49 -6.68 -3.56
C ILE A 323 -6.38 -5.79 -3.02
N VAL A 324 -6.45 -4.51 -3.35
CA VAL A 324 -5.47 -3.50 -2.93
C VAL A 324 -5.93 -2.84 -1.64
N SER A 325 -5.11 -2.92 -0.59
CA SER A 325 -5.35 -2.28 0.71
C SER A 325 -4.91 -0.81 0.73
N ARG A 326 -3.89 -0.45 -0.09
CA ARG A 326 -3.34 0.90 -0.24
C ARG A 326 -3.13 1.21 -1.71
N LEU A 327 -3.72 2.30 -2.23
CA LEU A 327 -3.64 2.66 -3.67
C LEU A 327 -2.21 2.83 -4.18
N VAL A 328 -1.30 3.30 -3.32
CA VAL A 328 0.13 3.47 -3.65
C VAL A 328 0.79 2.14 -4.04
N ALA A 329 0.31 1.03 -3.50
CA ALA A 329 0.84 -0.30 -3.84
C ALA A 329 0.69 -0.65 -5.33
N ILE A 330 -0.23 -0.02 -6.05
CA ILE A 330 -0.39 -0.21 -7.51
C ILE A 330 0.84 0.31 -8.25
N GLU A 331 1.36 1.46 -7.83
CA GLU A 331 2.58 2.04 -8.41
C GLU A 331 3.81 1.20 -8.06
N GLU A 332 3.94 0.82 -6.78
CA GLU A 332 5.03 -0.01 -6.30
C GLU A 332 5.05 -1.36 -7.03
N LEU A 333 3.89 -2.00 -7.19
CA LEU A 333 3.75 -3.26 -7.92
C LEU A 333 4.14 -3.14 -9.40
N ALA A 334 3.86 -2.00 -10.05
CA ALA A 334 4.27 -1.76 -11.43
C ALA A 334 5.80 -1.71 -11.57
N GLY A 335 6.49 -1.25 -10.53
CA GLY A 335 7.95 -1.11 -10.46
C GLY A 335 8.69 -2.35 -10.00
N VAL A 336 8.02 -3.38 -9.48
CA VAL A 336 8.68 -4.59 -8.96
C VAL A 336 9.59 -5.22 -10.03
N ASP A 337 10.86 -5.38 -9.68
CA ASP A 337 11.89 -6.06 -10.47
C ASP A 337 12.41 -7.33 -9.79
N VAL A 338 12.25 -7.46 -8.45
CA VAL A 338 12.53 -8.67 -7.69
C VAL A 338 11.28 -9.07 -6.91
N LEU A 339 10.83 -10.31 -7.10
CA LEU A 339 9.73 -10.91 -6.34
C LEU A 339 10.27 -12.02 -5.45
N CYS A 340 10.39 -11.75 -4.16
CA CYS A 340 10.66 -12.75 -3.14
C CYS A 340 9.38 -13.53 -2.87
N SER A 341 9.32 -14.76 -3.35
CA SER A 341 8.13 -15.60 -3.25
C SER A 341 8.31 -16.66 -2.17
N ASP A 342 7.43 -16.64 -1.18
CA ASP A 342 7.31 -17.81 -0.31
C ASP A 342 6.95 -19.03 -1.14
N LYS A 343 7.45 -20.20 -0.75
CA LYS A 343 7.25 -21.46 -1.49
C LYS A 343 5.79 -21.91 -1.37
N THR A 344 5.33 -22.04 -0.13
CA THR A 344 4.05 -22.68 0.21
C THR A 344 2.85 -21.81 -0.21
N GLY A 345 1.85 -22.43 -0.86
CA GLY A 345 0.64 -21.72 -1.29
C GLY A 345 0.81 -20.74 -2.46
N THR A 346 2.05 -20.38 -2.82
CA THR A 346 2.39 -19.51 -3.95
C THR A 346 2.98 -20.29 -5.12
N LEU A 347 4.12 -20.91 -4.91
CA LEU A 347 4.81 -21.72 -5.93
C LEU A 347 4.31 -23.19 -5.93
N THR A 348 3.77 -23.63 -4.80
CA THR A 348 3.20 -24.96 -4.58
C THR A 348 1.71 -24.87 -4.30
N GLN A 349 1.03 -26.02 -4.33
CA GLN A 349 -0.43 -26.07 -4.20
C GLN A 349 -0.94 -25.86 -2.77
N ASN A 350 -0.05 -25.89 -1.77
CA ASN A 350 -0.39 -25.99 -0.33
C ASN A 350 -1.34 -27.17 -0.05
N LYS A 351 -1.14 -28.26 -0.79
CA LYS A 351 -1.90 -29.50 -0.66
C LYS A 351 -0.91 -30.61 -0.40
N LEU A 352 -0.56 -30.75 0.88
CA LEU A 352 0.33 -31.82 1.28
C LEU A 352 -0.30 -33.17 0.99
N THR A 353 0.52 -34.06 0.48
CA THR A 353 0.19 -35.49 0.31
C THR A 353 1.17 -36.32 1.09
N LEU A 354 0.65 -37.38 1.75
CA LEU A 354 1.46 -38.34 2.44
C LEU A 354 2.08 -39.31 1.43
N GLY A 355 3.41 -39.45 1.45
CA GLY A 355 4.13 -40.48 0.71
C GLY A 355 4.25 -41.79 1.52
N ASP A 356 5.09 -42.72 1.07
CA ASP A 356 5.32 -43.99 1.75
C ASP A 356 6.12 -43.79 3.05
N PRO A 357 5.54 -44.08 4.24
CA PRO A 357 6.20 -43.83 5.52
C PRO A 357 7.37 -44.79 5.76
N PHE A 358 8.39 -44.28 6.45
CA PHE A 358 9.41 -45.10 7.10
C PHE A 358 8.94 -45.50 8.49
N SER A 359 8.94 -46.80 8.82
CA SER A 359 8.64 -47.28 10.16
C SER A 359 9.89 -47.94 10.78
N VAL A 360 10.03 -47.77 12.09
CA VAL A 360 11.06 -48.45 12.87
C VAL A 360 10.78 -49.97 12.89
N SER A 361 11.85 -50.75 12.91
CA SER A 361 11.76 -52.23 12.91
C SER A 361 10.80 -52.74 13.99
N GLY A 362 9.84 -53.59 13.60
CA GLY A 362 8.80 -54.12 14.50
C GLY A 362 7.54 -53.26 14.63
N VAL A 363 7.48 -52.07 14.05
CA VAL A 363 6.29 -51.18 14.08
C VAL A 363 5.56 -51.21 12.72
N PRO A 364 4.27 -51.65 12.67
CA PRO A 364 3.50 -51.58 11.44
C PRO A 364 3.31 -50.11 10.94
N VAL A 365 3.44 -49.87 9.65
CA VAL A 365 3.23 -48.54 9.04
C VAL A 365 1.87 -47.93 9.41
N ALA A 366 0.82 -48.76 9.49
CA ALA A 366 -0.51 -48.31 9.86
C ALA A 366 -0.55 -47.71 11.30
N HIS A 367 0.27 -48.24 12.21
CA HIS A 367 0.37 -47.69 13.58
C HIS A 367 1.08 -46.33 13.60
N VAL A 368 2.06 -46.11 12.73
CA VAL A 368 2.73 -44.80 12.59
C VAL A 368 1.72 -43.75 12.14
N ILE A 369 0.94 -44.07 11.10
CA ILE A 369 -0.08 -43.14 10.54
C ILE A 369 -1.18 -42.90 11.58
N LEU A 370 -1.67 -43.93 12.24
CA LEU A 370 -2.71 -43.81 13.27
C LEU A 370 -2.25 -42.93 14.46
N ALA A 371 -1.04 -43.15 14.98
CA ALA A 371 -0.49 -42.32 16.05
C ALA A 371 -0.36 -40.85 15.65
N ALA A 372 0.08 -40.61 14.43
CA ALA A 372 0.13 -39.24 13.90
C ALA A 372 -1.27 -38.62 13.70
N ALA A 373 -2.24 -39.42 13.25
CA ALA A 373 -3.62 -38.98 13.05
C ALA A 373 -4.31 -38.61 14.38
N LEU A 374 -4.06 -39.36 15.44
CA LEU A 374 -4.55 -39.06 16.79
C LEU A 374 -3.93 -37.78 17.37
N ALA A 375 -2.73 -37.37 16.89
CA ALA A 375 -2.12 -36.07 17.21
C ALA A 375 -2.44 -35.00 16.14
N SER A 376 -3.53 -35.17 15.39
CA SER A 376 -4.02 -34.23 14.35
C SER A 376 -5.45 -33.78 14.64
N ARG A 377 -5.85 -32.62 14.14
CA ARG A 377 -7.20 -32.09 14.30
C ARG A 377 -7.80 -31.72 12.95
N ALA A 378 -8.99 -32.23 12.64
CA ALA A 378 -9.69 -31.94 11.38
C ALA A 378 -10.27 -30.50 11.31
N ASP A 379 -10.70 -29.95 12.48
CA ASP A 379 -11.45 -28.68 12.59
C ASP A 379 -10.60 -27.43 12.26
N ASP A 380 -9.28 -27.54 12.34
CA ASP A 380 -8.38 -26.41 12.16
C ASP A 380 -7.95 -26.18 10.71
N ASN A 381 -8.35 -27.08 9.80
CA ASN A 381 -7.96 -27.06 8.39
C ASN A 381 -6.43 -26.97 8.14
N ASP A 382 -5.61 -27.42 9.10
CA ASP A 382 -4.17 -27.49 8.94
C ASP A 382 -3.80 -28.48 7.83
N THR A 383 -2.94 -28.09 6.90
CA THR A 383 -2.59 -28.90 5.74
C THR A 383 -1.80 -30.16 6.07
N ILE A 384 -0.99 -30.14 7.16
CA ILE A 384 -0.25 -31.30 7.65
C ILE A 384 -1.23 -32.27 8.28
N ASP A 385 -2.14 -31.77 9.14
CA ASP A 385 -3.15 -32.58 9.78
C ASP A 385 -4.07 -33.26 8.75
N GLN A 386 -4.52 -32.51 7.74
CA GLN A 386 -5.33 -33.07 6.65
C GLN A 386 -4.59 -34.15 5.84
N ALA A 387 -3.30 -33.95 5.56
CA ALA A 387 -2.51 -34.92 4.84
C ALA A 387 -2.32 -36.23 5.63
N VAL A 388 -2.11 -36.12 6.95
CA VAL A 388 -1.97 -37.27 7.83
C VAL A 388 -3.30 -38.01 7.99
N LEU A 389 -4.41 -37.29 8.23
CA LEU A 389 -5.76 -37.85 8.32
C LEU A 389 -6.19 -38.50 7.01
N GLY A 390 -5.88 -37.87 5.85
CA GLY A 390 -6.12 -38.43 4.54
C GLY A 390 -5.29 -39.69 4.22
N GLY A 391 -4.21 -39.97 4.99
CA GLY A 391 -3.38 -41.17 4.87
C GLY A 391 -3.97 -42.41 5.57
N LEU A 392 -5.04 -42.26 6.36
CA LEU A 392 -5.71 -43.41 7.00
C LEU A 392 -6.46 -44.26 5.96
N LYS A 393 -6.18 -45.55 5.91
CA LYS A 393 -6.81 -46.48 4.94
C LYS A 393 -8.33 -46.58 5.12
N ASP A 394 -8.82 -46.54 6.35
CA ASP A 394 -10.23 -46.68 6.67
C ASP A 394 -10.89 -45.31 7.09
N GLY A 395 -10.18 -44.22 6.88
CA GLY A 395 -10.66 -42.85 7.22
C GLY A 395 -11.11 -42.73 8.68
N ASP A 396 -12.28 -42.11 8.90
CA ASP A 396 -12.83 -41.88 10.24
C ASP A 396 -13.10 -43.17 11.04
N LYS A 397 -13.26 -44.33 10.38
CA LYS A 397 -13.44 -45.63 11.07
C LYS A 397 -12.20 -46.07 11.85
N ALA A 398 -11.00 -45.69 11.36
CA ALA A 398 -9.75 -46.00 12.06
C ALA A 398 -9.61 -45.24 13.39
N LEU A 399 -10.31 -44.13 13.53
CA LEU A 399 -10.35 -43.29 14.74
C LEU A 399 -11.50 -43.67 15.69
N GLN A 400 -12.45 -44.53 15.26
CA GLN A 400 -13.53 -45.02 16.08
C GLN A 400 -12.96 -45.87 17.22
N GLY A 401 -13.28 -45.54 18.47
CA GLY A 401 -12.73 -46.20 19.63
C GLY A 401 -11.59 -45.47 20.33
N TYR A 402 -11.20 -44.32 19.82
CA TYR A 402 -10.25 -43.43 20.47
C TYR A 402 -10.92 -42.10 20.81
N HIS A 403 -10.69 -41.60 22.03
CA HIS A 403 -11.14 -40.29 22.47
C HIS A 403 -9.94 -39.45 22.86
N VAL A 404 -9.84 -38.24 22.24
CA VAL A 404 -8.77 -37.29 22.56
C VAL A 404 -9.23 -36.44 23.76
N ASP A 405 -8.66 -36.68 24.93
CA ASP A 405 -8.99 -35.97 26.17
C ASP A 405 -8.34 -34.56 26.20
N HIS A 406 -7.10 -34.46 25.71
CA HIS A 406 -6.35 -33.20 25.64
C HIS A 406 -5.54 -33.16 24.33
N PHE A 407 -5.54 -31.98 23.65
CA PHE A 407 -4.77 -31.73 22.45
C PHE A 407 -3.97 -30.44 22.60
N GLN A 408 -2.66 -30.56 22.47
CA GLN A 408 -1.74 -29.43 22.41
C GLN A 408 -1.46 -29.10 20.94
N PRO A 409 -1.88 -27.95 20.44
CA PRO A 409 -1.65 -27.54 19.04
C PRO A 409 -0.16 -27.34 18.77
N PHE A 410 0.18 -27.22 17.47
CA PHE A 410 1.56 -26.99 17.04
C PHE A 410 2.13 -25.70 17.64
N ASP A 411 3.32 -25.82 18.17
CA ASP A 411 4.09 -24.75 18.77
C ASP A 411 5.41 -24.56 18.01
N PRO A 412 5.71 -23.35 17.49
CA PRO A 412 6.95 -23.06 16.78
C PRO A 412 8.23 -23.29 17.60
N VAL A 413 8.17 -23.20 18.93
CA VAL A 413 9.30 -23.42 19.84
C VAL A 413 9.53 -24.91 20.05
N HIS A 414 8.48 -25.62 20.45
CA HIS A 414 8.52 -27.07 20.68
C HIS A 414 8.51 -27.87 19.37
N LYS A 415 8.07 -27.28 18.26
CA LYS A 415 8.04 -27.86 16.90
C LYS A 415 7.32 -29.22 16.84
N ARG A 416 6.24 -29.38 17.60
CA ARG A 416 5.43 -30.60 17.66
C ARG A 416 3.99 -30.32 18.09
N THR A 417 3.08 -31.26 17.77
CA THR A 417 1.76 -31.39 18.40
C THR A 417 1.79 -32.56 19.41
N GLU A 418 0.93 -32.55 20.41
CA GLU A 418 0.79 -33.65 21.36
C GLU A 418 -0.70 -33.90 21.66
N ALA A 419 -1.09 -35.17 21.80
CA ALA A 419 -2.43 -35.53 22.18
C ALA A 419 -2.40 -36.59 23.32
N THR A 420 -3.26 -36.42 24.28
CA THR A 420 -3.57 -37.45 25.28
C THR A 420 -4.84 -38.17 24.82
N VAL A 421 -4.73 -39.45 24.62
CA VAL A 421 -5.76 -40.28 23.97
C VAL A 421 -6.19 -41.41 24.92
N LYS A 422 -7.50 -41.64 24.99
CA LYS A 422 -8.11 -42.76 25.70
C LYS A 422 -8.66 -43.75 24.66
N ALA A 423 -8.18 -45.00 24.68
CA ALA A 423 -8.70 -46.06 23.85
C ALA A 423 -9.99 -46.68 24.40
N ALA A 424 -10.73 -47.42 23.57
CA ALA A 424 -11.99 -48.08 23.95
C ALA A 424 -11.85 -49.08 25.08
N ASP A 425 -10.65 -49.65 25.26
CA ASP A 425 -10.30 -50.57 26.36
C ASP A 425 -9.99 -49.83 27.68
N GLY A 426 -10.08 -48.49 27.70
CA GLY A 426 -9.82 -47.68 28.85
C GLY A 426 -8.34 -47.30 29.03
N GLN A 427 -7.42 -47.81 28.21
CA GLN A 427 -6.01 -47.40 28.26
C GLN A 427 -5.80 -45.97 27.83
N THR A 428 -5.00 -45.20 28.59
CA THR A 428 -4.60 -43.84 28.24
C THR A 428 -3.16 -43.87 27.78
N PHE A 429 -2.92 -43.22 26.63
CA PHE A 429 -1.58 -43.03 26.06
C PHE A 429 -1.43 -41.64 25.47
N LYS A 430 -0.20 -41.22 25.25
CA LYS A 430 0.10 -39.96 24.55
C LYS A 430 0.69 -40.22 23.18
N THR A 431 0.37 -39.37 22.23
CA THR A 431 0.96 -39.42 20.89
C THR A 431 1.43 -38.02 20.48
N THR A 432 2.49 -37.96 19.69
CA THR A 432 3.07 -36.71 19.22
C THR A 432 3.59 -36.87 17.80
N LYS A 433 3.47 -35.79 17.03
CA LYS A 433 4.13 -35.68 15.74
C LYS A 433 4.81 -34.31 15.62
N GLY A 434 5.93 -34.21 14.92
CA GLY A 434 6.68 -32.96 14.79
C GLY A 434 8.01 -33.13 14.04
N ALA A 435 8.89 -32.13 14.23
CA ALA A 435 10.23 -32.18 13.60
C ALA A 435 10.97 -33.45 14.05
N PRO A 436 11.49 -34.29 13.13
CA PRO A 436 12.07 -35.59 13.49
C PRO A 436 13.17 -35.50 14.56
N GLN A 437 14.02 -34.47 14.49
CA GLN A 437 15.11 -34.23 15.43
C GLN A 437 14.58 -33.97 16.88
N VAL A 438 13.44 -33.28 16.99
CA VAL A 438 12.79 -32.99 18.26
C VAL A 438 12.16 -34.26 18.82
N ILE A 439 11.44 -35.01 17.98
CA ILE A 439 10.79 -36.26 18.41
C ILE A 439 11.84 -37.32 18.79
N LEU A 440 12.95 -37.44 18.07
CA LEU A 440 14.08 -38.29 18.44
C LEU A 440 14.65 -37.95 19.81
N LYS A 441 14.89 -36.66 20.09
CA LYS A 441 15.42 -36.22 21.41
C LYS A 441 14.50 -36.59 22.59
N LEU A 442 13.20 -36.68 22.36
CA LEU A 442 12.22 -37.08 23.39
C LEU A 442 12.18 -38.57 23.60
N SER A 443 12.62 -39.36 22.61
CA SER A 443 12.41 -40.79 22.54
C SER A 443 13.55 -41.59 23.21
N THR A 444 13.21 -42.64 23.96
CA THR A 444 14.20 -43.47 24.66
C THR A 444 14.93 -44.42 23.77
N ASN A 445 14.35 -44.76 22.61
CA ASN A 445 14.97 -45.64 21.61
C ASN A 445 15.78 -44.84 20.56
N ALA A 446 16.02 -43.54 20.80
CA ALA A 446 16.64 -42.63 19.84
C ALA A 446 17.98 -43.15 19.28
N ASP A 447 18.89 -43.56 20.15
CA ASP A 447 20.25 -44.00 19.75
C ASP A 447 20.21 -45.22 18.82
N ALA A 448 19.29 -46.16 19.10
CA ALA A 448 19.13 -47.38 18.29
C ALA A 448 18.55 -47.09 16.90
N VAL A 449 17.64 -46.14 16.79
CA VAL A 449 16.91 -45.89 15.52
C VAL A 449 17.49 -44.73 14.70
N LYS A 450 18.28 -43.86 15.29
CA LYS A 450 18.81 -42.64 14.68
C LYS A 450 19.51 -42.87 13.34
N PRO A 451 20.43 -43.81 13.15
CA PRO A 451 21.11 -44.00 11.85
C PRO A 451 20.13 -44.33 10.70
N ALA A 452 19.13 -45.16 10.95
CA ALA A 452 18.11 -45.52 9.97
C ALA A 452 17.16 -44.33 9.68
N VAL A 453 16.80 -43.58 10.72
CA VAL A 453 15.96 -42.38 10.59
C VAL A 453 16.69 -41.28 9.82
N ASP A 454 17.96 -41.00 10.10
CA ASP A 454 18.76 -40.01 9.40
C ASP A 454 18.90 -40.34 7.91
N THR A 455 19.09 -41.63 7.59
CA THR A 455 19.13 -42.14 6.18
C THR A 455 17.81 -41.91 5.48
N ALA A 456 16.67 -42.26 6.11
CA ALA A 456 15.34 -42.06 5.55
C ALA A 456 15.04 -40.57 5.33
N ILE A 457 15.40 -39.71 6.29
CA ILE A 457 15.22 -38.25 6.17
C ILE A 457 16.03 -37.68 5.00
N ALA A 458 17.30 -38.14 4.85
CA ALA A 458 18.15 -37.71 3.73
C ALA A 458 17.60 -38.15 2.36
N GLU A 459 17.09 -39.39 2.27
CA GLU A 459 16.43 -39.86 1.05
C GLU A 459 15.16 -39.06 0.73
N PHE A 460 14.30 -38.83 1.71
CA PHE A 460 13.09 -38.03 1.55
C PHE A 460 13.42 -36.61 1.12
N ALA A 461 14.40 -35.97 1.76
CA ALA A 461 14.85 -34.61 1.42
C ALA A 461 15.40 -34.55 -0.03
N GLY A 462 16.18 -35.56 -0.45
CA GLY A 462 16.70 -35.65 -1.83
C GLY A 462 15.58 -35.79 -2.89
N ARG A 463 14.42 -36.31 -2.51
CA ARG A 463 13.21 -36.37 -3.35
C ARG A 463 12.29 -35.17 -3.24
N GLY A 464 12.61 -34.19 -2.35
CA GLY A 464 11.83 -32.99 -2.13
C GLY A 464 10.69 -33.16 -1.12
N PHE A 465 10.73 -34.20 -0.27
CA PHE A 465 9.74 -34.40 0.80
C PHE A 465 10.18 -33.77 2.12
N ARG A 466 9.22 -33.20 2.83
CA ARG A 466 9.38 -32.88 4.27
C ARG A 466 9.21 -34.13 5.08
N SER A 467 9.94 -34.24 6.19
CA SER A 467 9.86 -35.36 7.12
C SER A 467 9.18 -34.98 8.40
N LEU A 468 8.24 -35.79 8.88
CA LEU A 468 7.53 -35.62 10.14
C LEU A 468 7.77 -36.84 11.01
N GLY A 469 8.44 -36.68 12.17
CA GLY A 469 8.65 -37.77 13.13
C GLY A 469 7.40 -38.03 13.96
N VAL A 470 7.18 -39.28 14.34
CA VAL A 470 6.05 -39.74 15.13
C VAL A 470 6.53 -40.55 16.32
N ALA A 471 5.97 -40.28 17.52
CA ALA A 471 6.25 -41.07 18.70
C ALA A 471 4.97 -41.27 19.53
N ARG A 472 5.00 -42.28 20.39
CA ARG A 472 3.94 -42.68 21.33
C ARG A 472 4.52 -42.97 22.72
N ALA A 473 3.77 -42.66 23.77
CA ALA A 473 4.07 -43.04 25.16
C ALA A 473 2.82 -43.64 25.82
N ASP A 474 2.95 -44.89 26.29
CA ASP A 474 1.86 -45.62 26.91
C ASP A 474 1.83 -45.31 28.44
N GLY A 475 0.74 -44.76 28.95
CA GLY A 475 0.60 -44.32 30.34
C GLY A 475 1.69 -43.33 30.76
N ASP A 476 2.37 -43.58 31.88
CA ASP A 476 3.52 -42.77 32.33
C ASP A 476 4.86 -43.18 31.70
N ALA A 477 4.83 -44.06 30.66
CA ALA A 477 6.01 -44.53 29.99
C ALA A 477 6.69 -43.42 29.19
N LYS A 478 7.99 -43.61 28.92
CA LYS A 478 8.78 -42.69 28.11
C LYS A 478 8.44 -42.83 26.65
N TRP A 479 8.59 -41.78 25.89
CA TRP A 479 8.35 -41.71 24.46
C TRP A 479 9.14 -42.77 23.66
N GLN A 480 8.46 -43.43 22.74
CA GLN A 480 9.05 -44.39 21.76
C GLN A 480 8.87 -43.82 20.36
N PHE A 481 9.98 -43.68 19.62
CA PHE A 481 9.95 -43.25 18.24
C PHE A 481 9.38 -44.37 17.37
N LEU A 482 8.35 -44.03 16.57
CA LEU A 482 7.65 -45.03 15.76
C LEU A 482 8.07 -45.01 14.28
N GLY A 483 8.32 -43.84 13.71
CA GLY A 483 8.64 -43.70 12.32
C GLY A 483 8.63 -42.26 11.81
N VAL A 484 8.82 -42.13 10.48
CA VAL A 484 8.87 -40.85 9.77
C VAL A 484 7.83 -40.87 8.66
N LEU A 485 7.01 -39.82 8.61
CA LEU A 485 6.03 -39.55 7.56
C LEU A 485 6.63 -38.57 6.54
N PRO A 486 6.80 -38.95 5.26
CA PRO A 486 7.20 -38.03 4.21
C PRO A 486 5.98 -37.26 3.68
N LEU A 487 6.06 -35.95 3.67
CA LEU A 487 5.03 -35.04 3.18
C LEU A 487 5.55 -34.30 1.96
N PHE A 488 4.77 -34.27 0.91
CA PHE A 488 5.10 -33.60 -0.35
C PHE A 488 4.04 -32.56 -0.72
N ASP A 489 4.48 -31.34 -0.98
CA ASP A 489 3.64 -30.28 -1.51
C ASP A 489 4.00 -30.06 -2.99
N PRO A 490 3.17 -30.52 -3.94
CA PRO A 490 3.49 -30.45 -5.36
C PRO A 490 3.57 -29.01 -5.85
N PRO A 491 4.53 -28.70 -6.74
CA PRO A 491 4.52 -27.47 -7.49
C PRO A 491 3.19 -27.28 -8.23
N ARG A 492 2.74 -26.04 -8.39
CA ARG A 492 1.58 -25.73 -9.22
C ARG A 492 1.94 -25.97 -10.69
N GLU A 493 0.98 -26.47 -11.46
CA GLU A 493 1.17 -26.78 -12.88
C GLU A 493 1.59 -25.54 -13.70
N ASP A 494 1.03 -24.37 -13.36
CA ASP A 494 1.27 -23.10 -14.03
C ASP A 494 2.55 -22.38 -13.55
N ALA A 495 3.14 -22.77 -12.41
CA ALA A 495 4.21 -22.01 -11.76
C ALA A 495 5.45 -21.86 -12.64
N LYS A 496 5.92 -22.94 -13.29
CA LYS A 496 7.09 -22.91 -14.18
C LYS A 496 6.92 -21.94 -15.36
N ALA A 497 5.77 -21.98 -16.03
CA ALA A 497 5.46 -21.08 -17.14
C ALA A 497 5.32 -19.64 -16.67
N THR A 498 4.75 -19.44 -15.48
CA THR A 498 4.57 -18.11 -14.87
C THR A 498 5.91 -17.49 -14.46
N ILE A 499 6.85 -18.27 -13.90
CA ILE A 499 8.22 -17.81 -13.58
C ILE A 499 8.94 -17.36 -14.86
N ALA A 500 8.84 -18.15 -15.94
CA ALA A 500 9.41 -17.77 -17.23
C ALA A 500 8.81 -16.47 -17.77
N THR A 501 7.48 -16.30 -17.65
CA THR A 501 6.78 -15.07 -18.04
C THR A 501 7.24 -13.87 -17.17
N ALA A 502 7.40 -14.04 -15.86
CA ALA A 502 7.95 -13.02 -14.96
C ALA A 502 9.35 -12.57 -15.42
N GLY A 503 10.21 -13.51 -15.75
CA GLY A 503 11.56 -13.23 -16.28
C GLY A 503 11.53 -12.42 -17.57
N GLN A 504 10.62 -12.76 -18.53
CA GLN A 504 10.41 -11.98 -19.75
C GLN A 504 9.92 -10.55 -19.49
N MET A 505 9.25 -10.34 -18.36
CA MET A 505 8.78 -9.04 -17.88
C MET A 505 9.81 -8.29 -17.02
N GLY A 506 11.05 -8.79 -16.91
CA GLY A 506 12.11 -8.20 -16.09
C GLY A 506 11.88 -8.34 -14.58
N VAL A 507 11.06 -9.30 -14.15
CA VAL A 507 10.83 -9.63 -12.74
C VAL A 507 11.59 -10.90 -12.38
N LYS A 508 12.61 -10.77 -11.53
CA LYS A 508 13.37 -11.92 -11.03
C LYS A 508 12.64 -12.53 -9.84
N VAL A 509 12.11 -13.74 -10.01
CA VAL A 509 11.47 -14.49 -8.91
C VAL A 509 12.56 -15.18 -8.10
N LYS A 510 12.58 -14.95 -6.77
CA LYS A 510 13.46 -15.61 -5.81
C LYS A 510 12.61 -16.42 -4.83
N MET A 511 12.88 -17.70 -4.71
CA MET A 511 12.20 -18.56 -3.74
C MET A 511 12.74 -18.30 -2.33
N VAL A 512 11.85 -18.12 -1.35
CA VAL A 512 12.21 -17.94 0.06
C VAL A 512 11.47 -19.02 0.86
N THR A 513 12.20 -19.92 1.51
CA THR A 513 11.58 -21.05 2.21
C THR A 513 12.31 -21.42 3.49
N GLY A 514 11.56 -21.87 4.49
CA GLY A 514 12.09 -22.50 5.71
C GLY A 514 12.53 -23.97 5.51
N ASP A 515 12.36 -24.54 4.31
CA ASP A 515 12.76 -25.90 4.02
C ASP A 515 14.28 -26.08 4.05
N GLN A 516 14.71 -27.32 4.26
CA GLN A 516 16.12 -27.69 4.14
C GLN A 516 16.63 -27.44 2.72
N LEU A 517 17.93 -27.13 2.61
CA LEU A 517 18.59 -26.78 1.34
C LEU A 517 18.36 -27.81 0.23
N ALA A 518 18.38 -29.11 0.55
CA ALA A 518 18.14 -30.18 -0.42
C ALA A 518 16.72 -30.13 -1.00
N ILE A 519 15.71 -29.92 -0.15
CA ILE A 519 14.30 -29.79 -0.57
C ILE A 519 14.11 -28.53 -1.43
N ALA A 520 14.73 -27.41 -1.01
CA ALA A 520 14.65 -26.15 -1.75
C ALA A 520 15.29 -26.25 -3.13
N LYS A 521 16.46 -26.89 -3.27
CA LYS A 521 17.13 -27.12 -4.55
C LYS A 521 16.30 -27.99 -5.49
N GLU A 522 15.70 -29.08 -5.00
CA GLU A 522 14.86 -29.95 -5.81
C GLU A 522 13.58 -29.23 -6.26
N THR A 523 12.97 -28.43 -5.37
CA THR A 523 11.81 -27.61 -5.71
C THR A 523 12.16 -26.56 -6.78
N ALA A 524 13.28 -25.85 -6.63
CA ALA A 524 13.75 -24.85 -7.60
C ALA A 524 13.98 -25.49 -8.98
N LYS A 525 14.58 -26.69 -9.02
CA LYS A 525 14.79 -27.46 -10.26
C LYS A 525 13.47 -27.81 -10.94
N LYS A 526 12.48 -28.32 -10.20
CA LYS A 526 11.14 -28.61 -10.72
C LYS A 526 10.43 -27.38 -11.28
N LEU A 527 10.62 -26.22 -10.64
CA LEU A 527 10.07 -24.93 -11.06
C LEU A 527 10.84 -24.28 -12.22
N GLY A 528 12.00 -24.83 -12.62
CA GLY A 528 12.84 -24.24 -13.65
C GLY A 528 13.54 -22.95 -13.23
N MET A 529 13.77 -22.79 -11.92
CA MET A 529 14.57 -21.70 -11.35
C MET A 529 16.07 -22.05 -11.41
N GLY A 530 16.93 -21.04 -11.26
CA GLY A 530 18.37 -21.26 -11.23
C GLY A 530 18.82 -22.06 -10.01
N PRO A 531 20.04 -22.67 -10.06
CA PRO A 531 20.54 -23.57 -9.02
C PRO A 531 21.13 -22.86 -7.81
N ASN A 532 21.29 -21.52 -7.85
CA ASN A 532 21.95 -20.74 -6.80
C ASN A 532 21.00 -20.49 -5.61
N ILE A 533 20.79 -21.55 -4.81
CA ILE A 533 19.99 -21.47 -3.58
C ILE A 533 20.96 -21.34 -2.41
N LEU A 534 20.86 -20.19 -1.69
CA LEU A 534 21.66 -19.91 -0.51
C LEU A 534 21.01 -20.49 0.75
N ASP A 535 21.86 -21.00 1.66
CA ASP A 535 21.43 -21.35 3.01
C ASP A 535 21.36 -20.12 3.88
N ALA A 536 20.43 -20.07 4.85
CA ALA A 536 20.29 -18.92 5.77
C ALA A 536 21.56 -18.63 6.56
N ASP A 537 22.37 -19.68 6.88
CA ASP A 537 23.65 -19.51 7.58
C ASP A 537 24.67 -18.66 6.80
N ASN A 538 24.48 -18.51 5.48
CA ASN A 538 25.35 -17.70 4.61
C ASN A 538 24.84 -16.27 4.40
N LEU A 539 23.76 -15.87 5.09
CA LEU A 539 23.15 -14.52 4.93
C LEU A 539 23.82 -13.45 5.81
N GLY A 540 24.79 -13.80 6.65
CA GLY A 540 25.46 -12.87 7.56
C GLY A 540 24.68 -12.62 8.87
N ASP A 541 25.19 -11.71 9.69
CA ASP A 541 24.54 -11.31 10.95
C ASP A 541 23.44 -10.27 10.66
N THR A 542 22.19 -10.66 10.79
CA THR A 542 21.01 -9.81 10.51
C THR A 542 20.96 -8.50 11.31
N LYS A 543 21.81 -8.34 12.33
CA LYS A 543 21.90 -7.15 13.20
C LYS A 543 23.04 -6.22 12.85
N LYS A 544 23.95 -6.60 11.94
CA LYS A 544 25.12 -5.77 11.53
C LYS A 544 24.95 -5.26 10.10
N GLU A 545 25.67 -4.18 9.79
CA GLU A 545 25.79 -3.71 8.39
C GLU A 545 26.52 -4.77 7.56
N GLU A 546 25.91 -5.14 6.45
CA GLU A 546 26.37 -6.20 5.57
C GLU A 546 27.66 -5.82 4.82
N THR A 547 28.50 -6.79 4.64
CA THR A 547 29.62 -6.65 3.70
C THR A 547 29.10 -6.63 2.26
N SER A 548 29.78 -5.86 1.39
CA SER A 548 29.40 -5.79 -0.03
C SER A 548 29.32 -7.16 -0.72
N ALA A 549 30.14 -8.12 -0.28
CA ALA A 549 30.15 -9.48 -0.82
C ALA A 549 28.88 -10.28 -0.48
N VAL A 550 28.37 -10.17 0.76
CA VAL A 550 27.13 -10.85 1.17
C VAL A 550 25.94 -10.24 0.47
N ALA A 551 25.87 -8.90 0.38
CA ALA A 551 24.80 -8.21 -0.35
C ALA A 551 24.78 -8.61 -1.83
N GLU A 552 25.94 -8.77 -2.47
CA GLU A 552 26.04 -9.25 -3.87
C GLU A 552 25.61 -10.70 -4.01
N SER A 553 25.92 -11.55 -3.03
CA SER A 553 25.47 -12.95 -3.01
C SER A 553 23.95 -13.04 -2.92
N ILE A 554 23.31 -12.24 -2.05
CA ILE A 554 21.84 -12.15 -1.92
C ILE A 554 21.20 -11.66 -3.24
N GLU A 555 21.80 -10.65 -3.89
CA GLU A 555 21.30 -10.13 -5.16
C GLU A 555 21.39 -11.17 -6.30
N LYS A 556 22.44 -11.98 -6.34
CA LYS A 556 22.66 -13.01 -7.36
C LYS A 556 21.90 -14.32 -7.10
N ALA A 557 21.49 -14.59 -5.87
CA ALA A 557 20.77 -15.81 -5.52
C ALA A 557 19.47 -15.99 -6.30
N ASP A 558 19.12 -17.25 -6.56
CA ASP A 558 17.83 -17.63 -7.16
C ASP A 558 16.81 -18.01 -6.08
N GLY A 559 17.25 -18.25 -4.86
CA GLY A 559 16.42 -18.51 -3.70
C GLY A 559 17.21 -18.71 -2.42
N PHE A 560 16.47 -18.91 -1.32
CA PHE A 560 16.99 -19.00 0.03
C PHE A 560 16.30 -20.15 0.76
N ALA A 561 17.09 -20.98 1.47
CA ALA A 561 16.65 -22.13 2.24
C ALA A 561 16.89 -21.92 3.74
N GLN A 562 16.18 -22.66 4.60
CA GLN A 562 16.26 -22.61 6.06
C GLN A 562 16.00 -21.21 6.65
N VAL A 563 15.18 -20.41 5.96
CA VAL A 563 14.94 -19.00 6.26
C VAL A 563 13.98 -18.84 7.42
N PHE A 564 14.38 -18.09 8.46
CA PHE A 564 13.53 -17.63 9.57
C PHE A 564 12.93 -16.23 9.27
N PRO A 565 11.97 -15.75 10.09
CA PRO A 565 11.33 -14.46 9.87
C PRO A 565 12.27 -13.27 9.75
N GLU A 566 13.31 -13.20 10.60
CA GLU A 566 14.34 -12.15 10.57
C GLU A 566 15.17 -12.19 9.28
N HIS A 567 15.42 -13.37 8.74
CA HIS A 567 16.12 -13.52 7.45
C HIS A 567 15.26 -13.02 6.29
N LYS A 568 13.93 -13.27 6.31
CA LYS A 568 13.00 -12.77 5.29
C LYS A 568 13.02 -11.24 5.24
N PHE A 569 12.94 -10.59 6.41
CA PHE A 569 13.04 -9.14 6.53
C PHE A 569 14.39 -8.62 6.00
N HIS A 570 15.48 -9.26 6.39
CA HIS A 570 16.83 -8.89 6.03
C HIS A 570 17.11 -8.99 4.52
N ILE A 571 16.68 -10.08 3.87
CA ILE A 571 16.78 -10.26 2.40
C ILE A 571 16.10 -9.10 1.68
N VAL A 572 14.88 -8.73 2.10
CA VAL A 572 14.14 -7.61 1.52
C VAL A 572 14.91 -6.29 1.73
N ASP A 573 15.40 -6.03 2.94
CA ASP A 573 16.13 -4.80 3.27
C ASP A 573 17.42 -4.64 2.43
N VAL A 574 18.19 -5.72 2.28
CA VAL A 574 19.42 -5.73 1.47
C VAL A 574 19.10 -5.46 0.00
N LEU A 575 18.10 -6.11 -0.57
CA LEU A 575 17.70 -5.91 -1.96
C LEU A 575 17.22 -4.46 -2.21
N GLN A 576 16.46 -3.88 -1.28
CA GLN A 576 16.04 -2.48 -1.36
C GLN A 576 17.24 -1.51 -1.28
N LYS A 577 18.21 -1.77 -0.39
CA LYS A 577 19.47 -0.99 -0.30
C LYS A 577 20.32 -1.08 -1.57
N ARG A 578 20.20 -2.17 -2.32
CA ARG A 578 20.83 -2.36 -3.64
C ARG A 578 20.06 -1.66 -4.77
N GLY A 579 18.92 -1.04 -4.48
CA GLY A 579 18.14 -0.26 -5.43
C GLY A 579 17.06 -1.04 -6.16
N HIS A 580 16.73 -2.24 -5.70
CA HIS A 580 15.61 -3.03 -6.23
C HIS A 580 14.28 -2.57 -5.64
N ILE A 581 13.21 -2.70 -6.41
CA ILE A 581 11.83 -2.58 -5.94
C ILE A 581 11.31 -3.99 -5.68
N VAL A 582 11.18 -4.30 -4.39
CA VAL A 582 10.98 -5.68 -3.92
C VAL A 582 9.51 -5.96 -3.65
N GLY A 583 8.96 -6.95 -4.36
CA GLY A 583 7.73 -7.62 -3.96
C GLY A 583 8.04 -8.78 -3.00
N MET A 584 7.21 -8.97 -1.97
CA MET A 584 7.32 -10.10 -1.05
C MET A 584 5.97 -10.78 -0.89
N THR A 585 5.91 -12.12 -1.03
CA THR A 585 4.70 -12.89 -0.73
C THR A 585 4.83 -13.64 0.59
N GLY A 586 3.70 -13.84 1.28
CA GLY A 586 3.66 -14.62 2.51
C GLY A 586 2.24 -14.94 2.93
N ASP A 587 2.07 -15.96 3.79
CA ASP A 587 0.80 -16.43 4.31
C ASP A 587 0.72 -16.41 5.85
N GLY A 588 1.87 -16.43 6.52
CA GLY A 588 1.97 -16.60 7.96
C GLY A 588 2.28 -15.33 8.75
N VAL A 589 2.16 -15.43 10.08
CA VAL A 589 2.59 -14.39 11.03
C VAL A 589 4.08 -14.08 10.88
N ASN A 590 4.86 -15.10 10.52
CA ASN A 590 6.30 -15.03 10.34
C ASN A 590 6.70 -14.16 9.14
N ASP A 591 5.78 -13.97 8.20
CA ASP A 591 6.01 -13.16 6.99
C ASP A 591 5.65 -11.69 7.20
N ALA A 592 4.81 -11.39 8.19
CA ALA A 592 4.28 -10.05 8.40
C ALA A 592 5.35 -8.94 8.48
N PRO A 593 6.50 -9.12 9.15
CA PRO A 593 7.57 -8.12 9.14
C PRO A 593 8.16 -7.87 7.74
N ALA A 594 8.40 -8.93 6.98
CA ALA A 594 8.94 -8.85 5.62
C ALA A 594 7.92 -8.27 4.62
N LEU A 595 6.64 -8.65 4.74
CA LEU A 595 5.53 -8.08 3.96
C LEU A 595 5.38 -6.57 4.18
N LYS A 596 5.49 -6.12 5.43
CA LYS A 596 5.43 -4.70 5.77
C LYS A 596 6.65 -3.93 5.30
N LYS A 597 7.84 -4.57 5.29
CA LYS A 597 9.11 -3.97 4.86
C LYS A 597 9.20 -3.83 3.35
N ALA A 598 8.70 -4.80 2.58
CA ALA A 598 8.74 -4.79 1.12
C ALA A 598 8.03 -3.57 0.54
N ASP A 599 8.48 -3.10 -0.64
CA ASP A 599 7.80 -2.04 -1.39
C ASP A 599 6.36 -2.47 -1.69
N CYS A 600 6.18 -3.72 -2.11
CA CYS A 600 4.88 -4.32 -2.30
C CYS A 600 4.76 -5.68 -1.57
N GLY A 601 4.24 -5.67 -0.34
CA GLY A 601 3.87 -6.89 0.37
C GLY A 601 2.57 -7.48 -0.18
N ILE A 602 2.54 -8.78 -0.41
CA ILE A 602 1.43 -9.51 -1.05
C ILE A 602 1.05 -10.69 -0.15
N ALA A 603 -0.09 -10.60 0.50
CA ALA A 603 -0.66 -11.75 1.23
C ALA A 603 -1.34 -12.69 0.26
N VAL A 604 -0.99 -13.99 0.32
CA VAL A 604 -1.59 -14.99 -0.56
C VAL A 604 -2.97 -15.43 -0.07
N SER A 605 -3.70 -16.15 -0.91
CA SER A 605 -5.01 -16.69 -0.55
C SER A 605 -4.89 -17.65 0.65
N GLY A 606 -5.76 -17.47 1.64
CA GLY A 606 -5.69 -18.25 2.89
C GLY A 606 -4.69 -17.73 3.93
N ALA A 607 -4.03 -16.60 3.67
CA ALA A 607 -3.11 -15.99 4.63
C ALA A 607 -3.79 -15.61 5.95
N THR A 608 -3.01 -15.68 7.04
CA THR A 608 -3.43 -15.25 8.38
C THR A 608 -3.79 -13.77 8.40
N ASP A 609 -4.58 -13.35 9.37
CA ASP A 609 -4.96 -11.94 9.53
C ASP A 609 -3.75 -11.02 9.71
N ALA A 610 -2.72 -11.47 10.42
CA ALA A 610 -1.48 -10.74 10.59
C ALA A 610 -0.75 -10.48 9.25
N ALA A 611 -0.67 -11.51 8.38
CA ALA A 611 -0.09 -11.36 7.05
C ALA A 611 -0.94 -10.44 6.17
N ARG A 612 -2.28 -10.58 6.19
CA ARG A 612 -3.22 -9.73 5.44
C ARG A 612 -3.15 -8.27 5.87
N ALA A 613 -3.04 -8.01 7.16
CA ALA A 613 -2.92 -6.65 7.71
C ALA A 613 -1.58 -5.98 7.36
N ALA A 614 -0.49 -6.76 7.28
CA ALA A 614 0.83 -6.27 6.91
C ALA A 614 0.96 -6.01 5.40
N ALA A 615 0.17 -6.70 4.56
CA ALA A 615 0.30 -6.66 3.12
C ALA A 615 -0.37 -5.42 2.49
N ALA A 616 0.21 -4.98 1.39
CA ALA A 616 -0.34 -3.92 0.54
C ALA A 616 -1.37 -4.46 -0.48
N ILE A 617 -1.26 -5.75 -0.82
CA ILE A 617 -2.18 -6.47 -1.72
C ILE A 617 -2.53 -7.81 -1.09
N VAL A 618 -3.81 -8.20 -1.19
CA VAL A 618 -4.32 -9.49 -0.72
C VAL A 618 -4.91 -10.26 -1.89
N LEU A 619 -4.45 -11.48 -2.10
CA LEU A 619 -4.95 -12.36 -3.16
C LEU A 619 -6.15 -13.17 -2.66
N MET A 620 -7.20 -13.22 -3.47
CA MET A 620 -8.40 -14.00 -3.18
C MET A 620 -8.31 -15.43 -3.73
N THR A 621 -7.46 -15.64 -4.72
CA THR A 621 -7.17 -16.95 -5.30
C THR A 621 -5.67 -17.26 -5.22
N PRO A 622 -5.29 -18.53 -5.02
CA PRO A 622 -3.90 -18.90 -4.86
C PRO A 622 -3.15 -18.93 -6.20
N GLY A 623 -1.84 -18.71 -6.14
CA GLY A 623 -0.91 -18.91 -7.26
C GLY A 623 -0.17 -17.66 -7.71
N LEU A 624 1.01 -17.89 -8.28
CA LEU A 624 1.90 -16.84 -8.79
C LEU A 624 1.31 -16.12 -10.00
N THR A 625 0.47 -16.78 -10.81
CA THR A 625 -0.17 -16.20 -12.01
C THR A 625 -1.00 -14.97 -11.70
N VAL A 626 -1.73 -14.99 -10.57
CA VAL A 626 -2.53 -13.83 -10.13
C VAL A 626 -1.64 -12.62 -9.84
N ILE A 627 -0.45 -12.84 -9.26
CA ILE A 627 0.54 -11.79 -8.97
C ILE A 627 1.08 -11.19 -10.28
N ILE A 628 1.47 -12.05 -11.23
CA ILE A 628 1.99 -11.61 -12.52
C ILE A 628 0.91 -10.86 -13.32
N ASP A 629 -0.33 -11.28 -13.26
CA ASP A 629 -1.44 -10.57 -13.89
C ASP A 629 -1.73 -9.23 -13.18
N ALA A 630 -1.57 -9.17 -11.87
CA ALA A 630 -1.66 -7.93 -11.10
C ALA A 630 -0.52 -6.96 -11.48
N ILE A 631 0.72 -7.44 -11.67
CA ILE A 631 1.86 -6.64 -12.15
C ILE A 631 1.56 -6.07 -13.56
N LYS A 632 1.06 -6.90 -14.48
CA LYS A 632 0.67 -6.44 -15.83
C LYS A 632 -0.37 -5.32 -15.78
N GLU A 633 -1.41 -5.50 -14.95
CA GLU A 633 -2.46 -4.50 -14.83
C GLU A 633 -1.96 -3.21 -14.14
N SER A 634 -1.12 -3.33 -13.10
CA SER A 634 -0.48 -2.18 -12.44
C SER A 634 0.41 -1.39 -13.41
N ARG A 635 1.16 -2.05 -14.28
CA ARG A 635 1.93 -1.39 -15.35
C ARG A 635 1.05 -0.66 -16.36
N LYS A 636 -0.14 -1.19 -16.69
CA LYS A 636 -1.11 -0.46 -17.52
C LYS A 636 -1.64 0.79 -16.82
N ILE A 637 -1.95 0.68 -15.52
CA ILE A 637 -2.41 1.82 -14.72
C ILE A 637 -1.31 2.89 -14.69
N PHE A 638 -0.06 2.49 -14.46
CA PHE A 638 1.09 3.39 -14.47
C PHE A 638 1.26 4.10 -15.82
N GLN A 639 1.08 3.39 -16.94
CA GLN A 639 1.14 4.00 -18.29
C GLN A 639 0.04 5.05 -18.50
N ARG A 640 -1.19 4.83 -18.00
CA ARG A 640 -2.26 5.84 -18.05
C ARG A 640 -1.86 7.10 -17.26
N MET A 641 -1.29 6.94 -16.06
CA MET A 641 -0.81 8.05 -15.24
C MET A 641 0.32 8.82 -15.92
N ASN A 642 1.29 8.10 -16.49
CA ASN A 642 2.42 8.70 -17.21
C ASN A 642 1.95 9.49 -18.45
N SER A 643 1.02 8.92 -19.22
CA SER A 643 0.41 9.58 -20.39
C SER A 643 -0.30 10.86 -20.00
N TYR A 644 -1.06 10.84 -18.93
CA TYR A 644 -1.71 12.03 -18.37
C TYR A 644 -0.69 13.10 -17.95
N ALA A 645 0.37 12.72 -17.25
CA ALA A 645 1.40 13.66 -16.80
C ALA A 645 2.08 14.36 -18.00
N ILE A 646 2.48 13.61 -19.01
CA ILE A 646 3.08 14.18 -20.25
C ILE A 646 2.11 15.13 -20.95
N TYR A 647 0.84 14.72 -21.10
CA TYR A 647 -0.21 15.55 -21.66
C TYR A 647 -0.35 16.87 -20.92
N ARG A 648 -0.51 16.82 -19.60
CA ARG A 648 -0.78 18.01 -18.78
C ARG A 648 0.39 19.00 -18.81
N ILE A 649 1.62 18.51 -18.71
CA ILE A 649 2.81 19.34 -18.79
C ILE A 649 2.94 19.99 -20.19
N ALA A 650 2.75 19.20 -21.26
CA ALA A 650 2.84 19.72 -22.65
C ALA A 650 1.78 20.80 -22.92
N GLU A 651 0.54 20.58 -22.46
CA GLU A 651 -0.57 21.51 -22.58
C GLU A 651 -0.30 22.81 -21.85
N THR A 652 0.11 22.70 -20.59
CA THR A 652 0.43 23.87 -19.76
C THR A 652 1.58 24.68 -20.36
N LEU A 653 2.67 24.02 -20.76
CA LEU A 653 3.80 24.68 -21.41
C LEU A 653 3.39 25.41 -22.71
N ARG A 654 2.57 24.76 -23.54
CA ARG A 654 2.06 25.33 -24.77
C ARG A 654 1.28 26.61 -24.52
N VAL A 655 0.30 26.56 -23.62
CA VAL A 655 -0.56 27.71 -23.29
C VAL A 655 0.26 28.85 -22.66
N LEU A 656 1.05 28.56 -21.64
CA LEU A 656 1.86 29.56 -20.92
C LEU A 656 2.84 30.27 -21.84
N LEU A 657 3.65 29.51 -22.60
CA LEU A 657 4.67 30.11 -23.46
C LEU A 657 4.05 30.88 -24.60
N PHE A 658 3.00 30.34 -25.26
CA PHE A 658 2.30 31.03 -26.33
C PHE A 658 1.69 32.35 -25.84
N MET A 659 0.96 32.33 -24.73
CA MET A 659 0.34 33.54 -24.18
C MET A 659 1.39 34.58 -23.79
N THR A 660 2.43 34.16 -23.06
CA THR A 660 3.51 35.06 -22.61
C THR A 660 4.21 35.71 -23.80
N LEU A 661 4.61 34.91 -24.79
CA LEU A 661 5.31 35.45 -25.98
C LEU A 661 4.41 36.32 -26.84
N ALA A 662 3.11 36.01 -26.96
CA ALA A 662 2.17 36.87 -27.70
C ALA A 662 2.03 38.26 -27.03
N ILE A 663 1.98 38.31 -25.72
CA ILE A 663 1.92 39.58 -24.97
C ILE A 663 3.24 40.36 -25.10
N LEU A 664 4.37 39.68 -24.96
CA LEU A 664 5.69 40.34 -24.98
C LEU A 664 6.04 40.89 -26.34
N VAL A 665 5.77 40.10 -27.43
CA VAL A 665 6.19 40.46 -28.80
C VAL A 665 5.17 41.36 -29.51
N PHE A 666 3.86 41.04 -29.37
CA PHE A 666 2.81 41.69 -30.16
C PHE A 666 1.91 42.65 -29.34
N ASN A 667 2.13 42.73 -28.04
CA ASN A 667 1.24 43.45 -27.10
C ASN A 667 -0.25 43.10 -27.31
N PHE A 668 -0.52 41.82 -27.39
CA PHE A 668 -1.82 41.28 -27.72
C PHE A 668 -2.18 40.11 -26.81
N PHE A 669 -3.39 40.15 -26.26
CA PHE A 669 -3.96 39.04 -25.50
C PHE A 669 -4.68 38.08 -26.43
N PRO A 670 -4.07 36.94 -26.83
CA PRO A 670 -4.63 36.07 -27.89
C PRO A 670 -5.83 35.25 -27.39
N LEU A 671 -6.13 35.26 -26.11
CA LEU A 671 -7.33 34.68 -25.50
C LEU A 671 -7.87 35.62 -24.44
N THR A 672 -9.21 35.65 -24.28
CA THR A 672 -9.86 36.28 -23.14
C THR A 672 -9.81 35.35 -21.91
N ALA A 673 -10.06 35.89 -20.71
CA ALA A 673 -10.15 35.11 -19.50
C ALA A 673 -11.20 33.97 -19.61
N VAL A 674 -12.37 34.30 -20.18
CA VAL A 674 -13.46 33.34 -20.48
C VAL A 674 -13.00 32.18 -21.35
N MET A 675 -12.29 32.49 -22.45
CA MET A 675 -11.78 31.47 -23.35
C MET A 675 -10.79 30.52 -22.69
N ILE A 676 -9.92 31.04 -21.81
CA ILE A 676 -8.94 30.23 -21.05
C ILE A 676 -9.68 29.27 -20.10
N VAL A 677 -10.69 29.76 -19.39
CA VAL A 677 -11.49 28.96 -18.47
C VAL A 677 -12.26 27.86 -19.19
N MET A 678 -12.89 28.18 -20.32
CA MET A 678 -13.61 27.19 -21.13
C MET A 678 -12.67 26.14 -21.72
N LEU A 679 -11.49 26.56 -22.15
CA LEU A 679 -10.44 25.65 -22.63
C LEU A 679 -10.03 24.66 -21.52
N ALA A 680 -9.78 25.16 -20.32
CA ALA A 680 -9.42 24.31 -19.17
C ALA A 680 -10.54 23.33 -18.81
N LEU A 681 -11.79 23.81 -18.72
CA LEU A 681 -12.95 22.97 -18.33
C LEU A 681 -13.19 21.83 -19.33
N LEU A 682 -13.17 22.12 -20.63
CA LEU A 682 -13.42 21.13 -21.66
C LEU A 682 -12.27 20.12 -21.77
N ASN A 683 -11.03 20.58 -21.64
CA ASN A 683 -9.84 19.72 -21.65
C ASN A 683 -9.81 18.81 -20.42
N ASP A 684 -10.09 19.34 -19.21
CA ASP A 684 -10.10 18.56 -17.98
C ASP A 684 -11.26 17.53 -17.98
N GLY A 685 -12.43 17.89 -18.51
CA GLY A 685 -13.53 16.96 -18.72
C GLY A 685 -13.21 15.81 -19.67
N ALA A 686 -12.49 16.08 -20.77
CA ALA A 686 -12.06 15.06 -21.71
C ALA A 686 -11.02 14.10 -21.10
N ILE A 687 -9.99 14.65 -20.43
CA ILE A 687 -8.84 13.87 -19.96
C ILE A 687 -9.15 12.96 -18.80
N LEU A 688 -10.18 13.21 -18.00
CA LEU A 688 -10.65 12.31 -16.93
C LEU A 688 -10.91 10.89 -17.45
N SER A 689 -11.35 10.79 -18.70
CA SER A 689 -11.64 9.51 -19.35
C SER A 689 -10.39 8.65 -19.62
N ILE A 690 -9.17 9.19 -19.47
CA ILE A 690 -7.90 8.44 -19.66
C ILE A 690 -7.76 7.28 -18.65
N ALA A 691 -8.42 7.38 -17.48
CA ALA A 691 -8.45 6.32 -16.49
C ALA A 691 -8.98 4.98 -17.04
N TYR A 692 -9.81 5.05 -18.08
CA TYR A 692 -10.44 3.89 -18.74
C TYR A 692 -9.80 3.52 -20.09
N ASP A 693 -8.72 4.22 -20.49
CA ASP A 693 -8.14 4.01 -21.81
C ASP A 693 -7.42 2.68 -21.97
N ASN A 694 -7.39 2.20 -23.22
CA ASN A 694 -6.65 1.01 -23.62
C ASN A 694 -5.16 1.33 -23.70
N VAL A 695 -4.34 0.59 -22.98
CA VAL A 695 -2.87 0.75 -22.99
C VAL A 695 -2.19 -0.62 -23.04
N HIS A 696 -1.00 -0.67 -23.62
CA HIS A 696 -0.11 -1.82 -23.51
C HIS A 696 0.81 -1.64 -22.29
N TYR A 697 1.04 -2.72 -21.54
CA TYR A 697 2.05 -2.71 -20.49
C TYR A 697 3.45 -2.89 -21.09
N LYS A 698 4.47 -2.36 -20.43
CA LYS A 698 5.86 -2.65 -20.77
C LYS A 698 6.30 -4.00 -20.20
N ASN A 699 7.17 -4.69 -20.92
CA ASN A 699 7.86 -5.89 -20.44
C ASN A 699 9.06 -5.57 -19.53
N GLU A 700 9.07 -4.39 -18.93
CA GLU A 700 10.11 -3.93 -18.01
C GLU A 700 9.45 -3.27 -16.80
N PRO A 701 10.09 -3.28 -15.62
CA PRO A 701 9.62 -2.57 -14.44
C PRO A 701 9.42 -1.07 -14.72
N GLU A 702 8.33 -0.50 -14.22
CA GLU A 702 7.96 0.90 -14.44
C GLU A 702 8.35 1.76 -13.23
N ALA A 703 8.99 2.88 -13.51
CA ALA A 703 9.27 3.92 -12.51
C ALA A 703 9.15 5.30 -13.14
N TRP A 704 8.85 6.32 -12.32
CA TRP A 704 8.78 7.70 -12.77
C TRP A 704 10.14 8.17 -13.31
N ASN A 705 10.25 8.29 -14.62
CA ASN A 705 11.41 8.88 -15.26
C ASN A 705 11.11 10.34 -15.63
N MET A 706 11.39 11.24 -14.68
CA MET A 706 11.11 12.67 -14.86
C MET A 706 11.84 13.27 -16.07
N ARG A 707 13.00 12.73 -16.44
CA ARG A 707 13.75 13.17 -17.63
C ARG A 707 12.98 12.89 -18.92
N VAL A 708 12.36 11.72 -19.01
CA VAL A 708 11.52 11.33 -20.16
C VAL A 708 10.22 12.12 -20.15
N VAL A 709 9.55 12.19 -19.01
CA VAL A 709 8.26 12.89 -18.86
C VAL A 709 8.40 14.35 -19.24
N LEU A 710 9.37 15.07 -18.63
CA LEU A 710 9.61 16.48 -18.89
C LEU A 710 10.15 16.70 -20.30
N GLY A 711 11.08 15.86 -20.78
CA GLY A 711 11.67 16.00 -22.10
C GLY A 711 10.66 15.87 -23.23
N VAL A 712 9.83 14.80 -23.19
CA VAL A 712 8.79 14.58 -24.21
C VAL A 712 7.72 15.69 -24.13
N ALA A 713 7.29 16.04 -22.92
CA ALA A 713 6.30 17.12 -22.75
C ALA A 713 6.81 18.48 -23.24
N THR A 714 8.08 18.81 -22.97
CA THR A 714 8.69 20.07 -23.44
C THR A 714 8.77 20.11 -24.97
N VAL A 715 9.19 19.03 -25.61
CA VAL A 715 9.21 18.95 -27.09
C VAL A 715 7.81 19.18 -27.64
N LEU A 716 6.80 18.47 -27.14
CA LEU A 716 5.42 18.66 -27.60
C LEU A 716 4.88 20.07 -27.32
N GLY A 717 5.23 20.63 -26.14
CA GLY A 717 4.88 22.01 -25.78
C GLY A 717 5.47 23.04 -26.75
N VAL A 718 6.77 22.94 -27.04
CA VAL A 718 7.48 23.86 -27.96
C VAL A 718 6.93 23.78 -29.41
N PHE A 719 6.73 22.57 -29.94
CA PHE A 719 6.10 22.39 -31.23
C PHE A 719 4.66 22.95 -31.26
N GLY A 720 3.94 22.82 -30.14
CA GLY A 720 2.63 23.41 -29.96
C GLY A 720 2.65 24.94 -29.99
N VAL A 721 3.68 25.59 -29.41
CA VAL A 721 3.91 27.03 -29.45
C VAL A 721 4.19 27.49 -30.89
N VAL A 722 5.12 26.81 -31.61
CA VAL A 722 5.42 27.11 -33.01
C VAL A 722 4.16 27.04 -33.89
N SER A 723 3.36 25.99 -33.72
CA SER A 723 2.07 25.82 -34.37
C SER A 723 1.08 26.94 -34.03
N ALA A 724 1.06 27.42 -32.77
CA ALA A 724 0.17 28.50 -32.35
C ALA A 724 0.57 29.83 -33.00
N PHE A 725 1.86 30.17 -32.99
CA PHE A 725 2.37 31.37 -33.67
C PHE A 725 2.20 31.30 -35.17
N GLY A 726 2.37 30.13 -35.79
CA GLY A 726 2.11 29.95 -37.24
C GLY A 726 0.67 30.34 -37.60
N LEU A 727 -0.33 29.86 -36.85
CA LEU A 727 -1.72 30.22 -37.10
C LEU A 727 -2.01 31.69 -36.78
N PHE A 728 -1.43 32.20 -35.72
CA PHE A 728 -1.55 33.62 -35.34
C PHE A 728 -1.03 34.53 -36.44
N TYR A 729 0.17 34.21 -36.98
CA TYR A 729 0.76 34.94 -38.10
C TYR A 729 -0.13 34.89 -39.39
N LEU A 730 -0.68 33.69 -39.70
CA LEU A 730 -1.60 33.55 -40.82
C LEU A 730 -2.86 34.41 -40.62
N GLY A 731 -3.45 34.41 -39.43
CA GLY A 731 -4.64 35.20 -39.10
C GLY A 731 -4.39 36.71 -39.25
N GLU A 732 -3.27 37.20 -38.68
CA GLU A 732 -2.97 38.65 -38.67
C GLU A 732 -2.41 39.17 -40.00
N ARG A 733 -1.43 38.48 -40.60
CA ARG A 733 -0.65 39.01 -41.71
C ARG A 733 -1.11 38.52 -43.07
N VAL A 734 -1.74 37.34 -43.15
CA VAL A 734 -2.17 36.77 -44.46
C VAL A 734 -3.67 36.99 -44.65
N PHE A 735 -4.47 36.73 -43.62
CA PHE A 735 -5.93 36.81 -43.71
C PHE A 735 -6.49 38.15 -43.24
N HIS A 736 -5.65 38.99 -42.60
CA HIS A 736 -6.02 40.31 -42.09
C HIS A 736 -7.27 40.30 -41.21
N LEU A 737 -7.41 39.28 -40.36
CA LEU A 737 -8.51 39.16 -39.42
C LEU A 737 -8.38 40.20 -38.31
N ASP A 738 -9.49 40.75 -37.88
CA ASP A 738 -9.52 41.62 -36.69
C ASP A 738 -9.17 40.84 -35.41
N ARG A 739 -8.77 41.56 -34.38
CA ARG A 739 -8.28 40.99 -33.10
C ARG A 739 -9.28 40.05 -32.48
N ALA A 740 -10.58 40.37 -32.55
CA ALA A 740 -11.63 39.57 -31.92
C ALA A 740 -11.83 38.21 -32.61
N HIS A 741 -11.77 38.17 -33.95
CA HIS A 741 -11.79 36.91 -34.71
C HIS A 741 -10.51 36.09 -34.50
N ILE A 742 -9.33 36.73 -34.39
CA ILE A 742 -8.06 36.06 -34.06
C ILE A 742 -8.16 35.38 -32.69
N GLN A 743 -8.78 36.02 -31.70
CA GLN A 743 -8.97 35.39 -30.37
C GLN A 743 -9.80 34.12 -30.50
N THR A 744 -10.93 34.12 -31.18
CA THR A 744 -11.77 32.94 -31.37
C THR A 744 -11.05 31.86 -32.19
N LEU A 745 -10.31 32.26 -33.25
CA LEU A 745 -9.49 31.37 -34.03
C LEU A 745 -8.45 30.63 -33.16
N MET A 746 -7.76 31.39 -32.27
CA MET A 746 -6.76 30.82 -31.36
C MET A 746 -7.38 29.95 -30.29
N TYR A 747 -8.55 30.34 -29.73
CA TYR A 747 -9.31 29.50 -28.82
C TYR A 747 -9.60 28.12 -29.43
N LEU A 748 -10.21 28.11 -30.62
CA LEU A 748 -10.56 26.85 -31.28
C LEU A 748 -9.31 26.02 -31.61
N LYS A 749 -8.22 26.66 -32.09
CA LYS A 749 -6.96 25.97 -32.37
C LYS A 749 -6.35 25.33 -31.13
N LEU A 750 -6.31 26.03 -30.01
CA LEU A 750 -5.73 25.51 -28.81
C LEU A 750 -6.60 24.39 -28.22
N SER A 751 -7.93 24.48 -28.31
CA SER A 751 -8.85 23.43 -27.95
C SER A 751 -8.64 22.16 -28.77
N VAL A 752 -8.71 22.26 -30.13
CA VAL A 752 -8.50 21.11 -31.04
C VAL A 752 -7.14 20.48 -30.82
N ALA A 753 -6.07 21.28 -30.74
CA ALA A 753 -4.72 20.79 -30.51
C ALA A 753 -4.56 20.13 -29.12
N GLY A 754 -5.24 20.64 -28.08
CA GLY A 754 -5.29 20.05 -26.74
C GLY A 754 -5.88 18.64 -26.78
N HIS A 755 -7.08 18.53 -27.33
CA HIS A 755 -7.77 17.25 -27.46
C HIS A 755 -7.01 16.24 -28.31
N LEU A 756 -6.40 16.67 -29.42
CA LEU A 756 -5.54 15.83 -30.26
C LEU A 756 -4.26 15.40 -29.51
N THR A 757 -3.72 16.24 -28.62
CA THR A 757 -2.54 15.89 -27.80
C THR A 757 -2.83 14.74 -26.85
N ILE A 758 -4.09 14.56 -26.39
CA ILE A 758 -4.50 13.40 -25.62
C ILE A 758 -4.20 12.10 -26.41
N PHE A 759 -4.56 12.07 -27.69
CA PHE A 759 -4.29 10.90 -28.55
C PHE A 759 -2.80 10.68 -28.82
N LEU A 760 -1.97 11.73 -28.82
CA LEU A 760 -0.53 11.61 -28.99
C LEU A 760 0.14 10.99 -27.76
N THR A 761 -0.18 11.48 -26.58
CA THR A 761 0.55 11.14 -25.34
C THR A 761 0.20 9.77 -24.78
N ARG A 762 -0.94 9.19 -25.19
CA ARG A 762 -1.41 7.87 -24.75
C ARG A 762 -0.59 6.70 -25.28
N THR A 763 0.24 6.91 -26.31
CA THR A 763 1.08 5.87 -26.91
C THR A 763 2.54 6.32 -27.04
N ARG A 764 3.47 5.41 -26.78
CA ARG A 764 4.91 5.65 -27.08
C ARG A 764 5.23 5.53 -28.57
N GLY A 765 4.53 4.65 -29.26
CA GLY A 765 4.58 4.48 -30.70
C GLY A 765 3.75 5.52 -31.45
N PRO A 766 3.54 5.36 -32.77
CA PRO A 766 2.62 6.18 -33.51
C PRO A 766 1.22 6.23 -32.87
N PHE A 767 0.50 7.34 -33.01
CA PHE A 767 -0.79 7.54 -32.33
C PHE A 767 -1.84 6.45 -32.62
N TRP A 768 -1.74 5.80 -33.80
CA TRP A 768 -2.64 4.71 -34.23
C TRP A 768 -2.25 3.32 -33.69
N SER A 769 -1.09 3.19 -33.00
CA SER A 769 -0.56 1.88 -32.57
C SER A 769 -1.45 1.16 -31.56
N ILE A 770 -2.28 1.91 -30.82
CA ILE A 770 -3.24 1.36 -29.85
C ILE A 770 -4.61 2.00 -30.09
N ARG A 771 -5.65 1.20 -30.26
CA ARG A 771 -7.01 1.72 -30.42
C ARG A 771 -7.49 2.36 -29.11
N PRO A 772 -7.99 3.62 -29.12
CA PRO A 772 -8.52 4.27 -27.94
C PRO A 772 -9.75 3.56 -27.40
N ALA A 773 -9.96 3.62 -26.08
CA ALA A 773 -11.19 3.13 -25.48
C ALA A 773 -12.41 3.97 -25.94
N ARG A 774 -13.58 3.33 -26.03
CA ARG A 774 -14.82 4.03 -26.45
C ARG A 774 -15.12 5.24 -25.55
N VAL A 775 -14.92 5.09 -24.24
CA VAL A 775 -15.16 6.16 -23.26
C VAL A 775 -14.26 7.37 -23.54
N LEU A 776 -12.95 7.15 -23.79
CA LEU A 776 -12.00 8.22 -24.12
C LEU A 776 -12.39 8.89 -25.45
N TRP A 777 -12.68 8.09 -26.49
CA TRP A 777 -13.06 8.63 -27.79
C TRP A 777 -14.33 9.49 -27.70
N ILE A 778 -15.38 9.02 -27.02
CA ILE A 778 -16.65 9.76 -26.88
C ILE A 778 -16.42 11.06 -26.07
N ALA A 779 -15.67 11.01 -24.98
CA ALA A 779 -15.36 12.18 -24.17
C ALA A 779 -14.59 13.24 -24.93
N VAL A 780 -13.51 12.84 -25.62
CA VAL A 780 -12.66 13.76 -26.39
C VAL A 780 -13.42 14.37 -27.58
N VAL A 781 -14.13 13.55 -28.36
CA VAL A 781 -14.89 14.03 -29.52
C VAL A 781 -16.09 14.87 -29.08
N GLY A 782 -16.80 14.45 -28.03
CA GLY A 782 -17.97 15.18 -27.51
C GLY A 782 -17.60 16.57 -26.98
N THR A 783 -16.59 16.68 -26.13
CA THR A 783 -16.12 17.97 -25.59
C THR A 783 -15.56 18.86 -26.69
N GLN A 784 -14.88 18.28 -27.69
CA GLN A 784 -14.37 19.04 -28.81
C GLN A 784 -15.49 19.51 -29.78
N ALA A 785 -16.55 18.73 -29.97
CA ALA A 785 -17.73 19.17 -30.69
C ALA A 785 -18.37 20.40 -30.02
N VAL A 786 -18.53 20.36 -28.70
CA VAL A 786 -19.02 21.48 -27.91
C VAL A 786 -18.11 22.71 -28.07
N ALA A 787 -16.78 22.56 -27.95
CA ALA A 787 -15.84 23.66 -28.17
C ALA A 787 -15.94 24.28 -29.54
N THR A 788 -16.13 23.45 -30.57
CA THR A 788 -16.28 23.90 -31.98
C THR A 788 -17.59 24.68 -32.14
N LEU A 789 -18.72 24.18 -31.63
CA LEU A 789 -20.01 24.86 -31.68
C LEU A 789 -19.97 26.23 -30.99
N ILE A 790 -19.32 26.30 -29.80
CA ILE A 790 -19.11 27.57 -29.07
C ILE A 790 -18.37 28.58 -29.96
N ALA A 791 -17.29 28.16 -30.62
CA ALA A 791 -16.50 29.02 -31.49
C ALA A 791 -17.26 29.44 -32.78
N VAL A 792 -17.97 28.49 -33.39
CA VAL A 792 -18.70 28.75 -34.66
C VAL A 792 -19.84 29.73 -34.42
N TYR A 793 -20.64 29.54 -33.37
CA TYR A 793 -21.80 30.39 -33.08
C TYR A 793 -21.48 31.61 -32.21
N GLY A 794 -20.26 31.71 -31.70
CA GLY A 794 -19.81 32.88 -30.96
C GLY A 794 -20.37 32.98 -29.53
N LEU A 795 -20.56 31.85 -28.84
CA LEU A 795 -21.01 31.88 -27.46
C LEU A 795 -19.89 32.40 -26.54
N PHE A 796 -20.05 33.58 -25.97
CA PHE A 796 -19.06 34.32 -25.17
C PHE A 796 -17.80 34.77 -25.96
N MET A 797 -17.84 34.76 -27.27
CA MET A 797 -16.74 35.18 -28.15
C MET A 797 -17.27 35.59 -29.52
N THR A 798 -16.45 36.18 -30.38
CA THR A 798 -16.85 36.52 -31.72
C THR A 798 -17.12 35.27 -32.55
N PRO A 799 -18.27 35.17 -33.28
CA PRO A 799 -18.61 34.00 -34.07
C PRO A 799 -17.62 33.79 -35.22
N LEU A 800 -17.04 32.60 -35.33
CA LEU A 800 -16.01 32.28 -36.30
C LEU A 800 -16.60 31.75 -37.64
N GLY A 801 -17.79 31.12 -37.57
CA GLY A 801 -18.39 30.42 -38.70
C GLY A 801 -17.72 29.10 -39.08
N TRP A 802 -18.43 28.29 -39.88
CA TRP A 802 -17.99 26.92 -40.22
C TRP A 802 -16.75 26.87 -41.13
N GLY A 803 -16.56 27.87 -42.03
CA GLY A 803 -15.41 27.94 -42.96
C GLY A 803 -14.09 28.03 -42.19
N TRP A 804 -13.99 28.99 -41.25
CA TRP A 804 -12.80 29.17 -40.43
C TRP A 804 -12.62 28.02 -39.43
N ALA A 805 -13.71 27.48 -38.92
CA ALA A 805 -13.63 26.30 -38.06
C ALA A 805 -13.02 25.11 -38.81
N GLY A 806 -13.47 24.84 -40.02
CA GLY A 806 -12.92 23.79 -40.89
C GLY A 806 -11.42 24.01 -41.20
N PHE A 807 -11.02 25.27 -41.48
CA PHE A 807 -9.61 25.63 -41.68
C PHE A 807 -8.76 25.33 -40.44
N VAL A 808 -9.22 25.71 -39.23
CA VAL A 808 -8.53 25.45 -37.98
C VAL A 808 -8.38 23.94 -37.72
N TRP A 809 -9.43 23.17 -37.97
CA TRP A 809 -9.38 21.72 -37.88
C TRP A 809 -8.35 21.11 -38.85
N GLY A 810 -8.36 21.50 -40.10
CA GLY A 810 -7.37 21.05 -41.09
C GLY A 810 -5.94 21.37 -40.66
N TYR A 811 -5.70 22.63 -40.27
CA TYR A 811 -4.41 23.10 -39.76
C TYR A 811 -3.95 22.28 -38.53
N ALA A 812 -4.85 22.05 -37.54
CA ALA A 812 -4.53 21.30 -36.35
C ALA A 812 -4.22 19.84 -36.65
N LEU A 813 -4.92 19.21 -37.60
CA LEU A 813 -4.66 17.83 -38.04
C LEU A 813 -3.29 17.67 -38.69
N VAL A 814 -2.87 18.64 -39.53
CA VAL A 814 -1.51 18.63 -40.10
C VAL A 814 -0.46 18.69 -38.98
N TRP A 815 -0.61 19.61 -38.06
CA TRP A 815 0.32 19.73 -36.93
C TRP A 815 0.26 18.54 -35.97
N PHE A 816 -0.87 17.88 -35.87
CA PHE A 816 -1.00 16.64 -35.11
C PHE A 816 -0.07 15.54 -35.66
N LEU A 817 -0.01 15.39 -37.00
CA LEU A 817 0.90 14.43 -37.65
C LEU A 817 2.37 14.82 -37.45
N VAL A 818 2.71 16.12 -37.53
CA VAL A 818 4.05 16.63 -37.23
C VAL A 818 4.44 16.35 -35.78
N ASN A 819 3.54 16.64 -34.85
CA ASN A 819 3.74 16.40 -33.41
C ASN A 819 3.91 14.92 -33.11
N ASP A 820 3.23 14.01 -33.80
CA ASP A 820 3.45 12.58 -33.67
C ASP A 820 4.89 12.18 -34.02
N ARG A 821 5.46 12.76 -35.09
CA ARG A 821 6.88 12.53 -35.47
C ARG A 821 7.84 13.14 -34.46
N ALA A 822 7.57 14.36 -33.98
CA ALA A 822 8.34 15.01 -32.94
C ALA A 822 8.33 14.19 -31.61
N LYS A 823 7.19 13.64 -31.24
CA LYS A 823 7.05 12.73 -30.10
C LYS A 823 7.94 11.48 -30.28
N LEU A 824 7.88 10.83 -31.44
CA LEU A 824 8.69 9.63 -31.68
C LEU A 824 10.18 9.93 -31.59
N LEU A 825 10.62 11.09 -32.12
CA LEU A 825 12.00 11.56 -32.00
C LEU A 825 12.36 11.84 -30.52
N ALA A 826 11.50 12.52 -29.80
CA ALA A 826 11.71 12.80 -28.37
C ALA A 826 11.90 11.51 -27.56
N TYR A 827 11.07 10.48 -27.78
CA TYR A 827 11.25 9.18 -27.13
C TYR A 827 12.58 8.51 -27.51
N ARG A 828 13.02 8.61 -28.78
CA ARG A 828 14.33 8.08 -29.20
C ARG A 828 15.50 8.76 -28.47
N ILE A 829 15.38 10.05 -28.17
CA ILE A 829 16.42 10.84 -27.50
C ILE A 829 16.41 10.58 -25.98
N PHE A 830 15.26 10.66 -25.34
CA PHE A 830 15.14 10.64 -23.88
C PHE A 830 14.98 9.23 -23.31
N ASP A 831 14.47 8.26 -24.09
CA ASP A 831 14.25 6.86 -23.68
C ASP A 831 14.63 5.88 -24.81
N PRO A 832 15.91 5.82 -25.20
CA PRO A 832 16.37 4.94 -26.28
C PRO A 832 16.13 3.47 -25.95
N ILE A 833 15.39 2.78 -26.81
CA ILE A 833 15.14 1.34 -26.70
C ILE A 833 16.48 0.59 -26.74
N GLY A 834 16.75 -0.28 -25.76
CA GLY A 834 17.92 -1.17 -25.74
C GLY A 834 19.13 -0.69 -24.93
N LYS A 835 19.16 0.51 -24.37
CA LYS A 835 20.13 0.83 -23.31
C LYS A 835 19.57 0.34 -21.97
N LYS A 836 20.18 -0.75 -21.41
CA LYS A 836 20.03 -1.06 -19.99
C LYS A 836 20.23 0.25 -19.24
N ARG A 837 19.25 0.64 -18.44
CA ARG A 837 19.43 1.75 -17.48
C ARG A 837 20.74 1.48 -16.77
N PRO A 838 21.69 2.43 -16.71
CA PRO A 838 22.68 2.38 -15.65
C PRO A 838 21.80 2.33 -14.38
N SER A 839 21.95 1.32 -13.55
CA SER A 839 21.46 1.41 -12.18
C SER A 839 21.86 2.82 -11.74
N GLU A 840 20.91 3.67 -11.38
CA GLU A 840 21.30 4.90 -10.70
C GLU A 840 22.18 4.40 -9.57
N LYS A 841 23.47 4.60 -9.73
CA LYS A 841 24.44 4.32 -8.69
C LYS A 841 23.89 5.04 -7.50
N SER A 842 23.47 4.29 -6.50
CA SER A 842 23.16 4.85 -5.18
C SER A 842 24.19 5.94 -4.95
N PRO A 843 23.81 7.17 -4.60
CA PRO A 843 24.79 8.22 -4.38
C PRO A 843 25.88 7.60 -3.52
N PRO A 844 27.17 7.73 -3.89
CA PRO A 844 28.25 7.08 -3.18
C PRO A 844 28.02 7.37 -1.70
N ILE A 845 28.04 6.34 -0.87
CA ILE A 845 27.98 6.44 0.58
C ILE A 845 29.03 7.51 0.91
N ARG A 846 28.58 8.73 1.16
CA ARG A 846 29.42 9.80 1.64
C ARG A 846 29.88 9.33 3.01
N ASN A 847 31.12 8.90 3.09
CA ASN A 847 31.83 8.81 4.38
C ASN A 847 31.47 10.06 5.19
N PRO A 848 31.02 9.95 6.43
CA PRO A 848 30.73 11.09 7.28
C PRO A 848 32.07 11.70 7.74
N GLY A 849 32.75 12.35 6.83
CA GLY A 849 33.99 13.11 7.07
C GLY A 849 33.84 14.52 6.53
N ARG A 850 33.43 15.43 7.43
CA ARG A 850 33.43 16.91 7.31
C ARG A 850 32.36 17.55 6.40
N GLY A 851 31.38 18.19 7.04
CA GLY A 851 30.76 19.39 6.55
C GLY A 851 29.25 19.41 6.50
N THR A 852 28.61 20.17 7.37
CA THR A 852 27.24 20.69 7.44
C THR A 852 26.14 19.66 7.74
N GLN A 853 25.82 19.57 9.02
CA GLN A 853 24.70 18.82 9.58
C GLN A 853 23.37 19.49 9.20
N GLY A 854 22.52 18.78 8.45
CA GLY A 854 21.09 19.05 8.43
C GLY A 854 20.45 18.70 9.78
N PRO A 855 19.19 19.07 10.06
CA PRO A 855 18.57 18.81 11.36
C PRO A 855 18.55 17.28 11.62
N VAL A 856 19.30 16.85 12.61
CA VAL A 856 19.36 15.46 13.08
C VAL A 856 18.09 15.21 13.87
N ASP A 857 17.36 14.16 13.53
CA ASP A 857 16.22 13.69 14.34
C ASP A 857 16.75 13.24 15.71
N LEU A 858 16.42 13.99 16.76
CA LEU A 858 16.85 13.76 18.13
C LEU A 858 15.90 12.82 18.89
N ALA A 859 14.75 12.48 18.32
CA ALA A 859 13.72 11.71 19.01
C ALA A 859 14.21 10.36 19.59
N PRO A 860 15.06 9.56 18.90
CA PRO A 860 15.57 8.32 19.50
C PRO A 860 16.50 8.52 20.70
N GLN A 861 17.30 9.61 20.68
CA GLN A 861 18.23 9.92 21.79
C GLN A 861 17.46 10.47 23.00
N ILE A 862 16.42 11.30 22.74
CA ILE A 862 15.54 11.83 23.78
C ILE A 862 14.74 10.70 24.44
N ALA A 863 14.22 9.73 23.65
CA ALA A 863 13.50 8.57 24.17
C ALA A 863 14.38 7.72 25.11
N LYS A 864 15.66 7.51 24.73
CA LYS A 864 16.61 6.77 25.58
C LYS A 864 16.92 7.53 26.88
N GLY A 865 17.18 8.84 26.81
CA GLY A 865 17.44 9.66 27.99
C GLY A 865 16.23 9.76 28.92
N ALA A 866 15.02 9.85 28.37
CA ALA A 866 13.78 9.84 29.14
C ALA A 866 13.56 8.50 29.86
N TYR A 867 13.91 7.39 29.22
CA TYR A 867 13.82 6.07 29.84
C TYR A 867 14.84 5.90 30.99
N GLU A 868 16.08 6.41 30.81
CA GLU A 868 17.12 6.39 31.87
C GLU A 868 16.69 7.26 33.08
N LEU A 869 16.04 8.40 32.84
CA LEU A 869 15.46 9.23 33.89
C LEU A 869 14.30 8.54 34.61
N TYR A 870 13.42 7.89 33.88
CA TYR A 870 12.32 7.08 34.44
C TYR A 870 12.83 5.95 35.35
N GLU A 871 13.93 5.28 34.98
CA GLU A 871 14.58 4.28 35.82
C GLU A 871 15.23 4.90 37.08
N GLN A 872 15.89 6.06 36.96
CA GLN A 872 16.49 6.79 38.10
C GLN A 872 15.46 7.30 39.08
N HIS A 873 14.27 7.68 38.61
CA HIS A 873 13.15 8.13 39.47
C HIS A 873 12.35 6.97 40.06
N GLY A 874 12.87 5.74 39.99
CA GLY A 874 12.25 4.57 40.65
C GLY A 874 10.99 4.07 39.98
N ARG A 875 10.84 4.27 38.67
CA ARG A 875 9.70 3.80 37.83
C ARG A 875 8.34 4.31 38.27
N GLN A 876 8.25 5.54 38.79
CA GLN A 876 6.98 6.12 39.20
C GLN A 876 6.08 6.46 38.00
N GLU A 877 4.88 5.86 37.96
CA GLU A 877 3.88 6.16 36.93
C GLU A 877 3.38 7.61 37.08
N GLY A 878 3.26 8.32 35.93
CA GLY A 878 2.76 9.69 35.87
C GLY A 878 3.80 10.77 35.53
N HIS A 879 5.09 10.46 35.60
CA HIS A 879 6.18 11.42 35.33
C HIS A 879 6.77 11.33 33.90
N ALA A 880 6.30 10.44 33.03
CA ALA A 880 6.85 10.20 31.71
C ALA A 880 6.98 11.46 30.82
N ALA A 881 6.05 12.42 30.93
CA ALA A 881 6.13 13.68 30.19
C ALA A 881 7.20 14.62 30.75
N GLN A 882 7.45 14.59 32.06
CA GLN A 882 8.48 15.39 32.71
C GLN A 882 9.87 14.82 32.39
N ASP A 883 10.03 13.50 32.45
CA ASP A 883 11.28 12.78 32.10
C ASP A 883 11.63 13.01 30.63
N TRP A 884 10.65 13.03 29.74
CA TRP A 884 10.84 13.37 28.33
C TRP A 884 11.33 14.80 28.13
N LEU A 885 10.68 15.78 28.75
CA LEU A 885 11.08 17.19 28.65
C LEU A 885 12.45 17.46 29.27
N GLN A 886 12.80 16.78 30.34
CA GLN A 886 14.11 16.86 30.97
C GLN A 886 15.19 16.28 30.05
N ALA A 887 14.97 15.08 29.51
CA ALA A 887 15.88 14.44 28.55
C ALA A 887 16.09 15.27 27.30
N GLU A 888 15.03 15.88 26.77
CA GLU A 888 15.12 16.78 25.61
C GLU A 888 15.95 18.02 25.95
N GLY A 889 15.74 18.60 27.13
CA GLY A 889 16.50 19.76 27.61
C GLY A 889 18.00 19.46 27.78
N GLU A 890 18.34 18.29 28.32
CA GLU A 890 19.72 17.86 28.55
C GLU A 890 20.45 17.55 27.23
N ILE A 891 19.83 16.83 26.31
CA ILE A 891 20.41 16.48 25.01
C ILE A 891 20.62 17.75 24.15
N ARG A 892 19.66 18.67 24.17
CA ARG A 892 19.82 19.97 23.48
C ARG A 892 20.94 20.82 24.09
N ARG A 893 21.10 20.86 25.43
CA ARG A 893 22.18 21.56 26.12
C ARG A 893 23.57 20.95 25.91
N ALA A 894 23.65 19.60 25.86
CA ALA A 894 24.93 18.91 25.60
C ALA A 894 25.48 19.24 24.20
N ARG A 895 24.64 19.54 23.22
CA ARG A 895 25.04 19.94 21.85
C ARG A 895 25.36 21.45 21.70
N THR A 896 24.94 22.28 22.62
CA THR A 896 25.24 23.74 22.58
C THR A 896 26.49 24.17 23.37
N LYS A 897 27.17 23.21 23.99
CA LYS A 897 28.52 23.50 24.57
C LYS A 897 29.58 23.38 23.46
N PRO A 898 30.43 24.40 23.29
CA PRO A 898 31.45 24.48 22.23
C PRO A 898 32.53 23.42 22.38
#